data_8b45dd0fd874d2b569bbfc5ba99ae871
#
_entry.id   8b45dd0fd874d2b569bbfc5ba99ae871
#
_cell.length_a   1.000
_cell.length_b   1.000
_cell.length_c   1.000
_cell.angle_alpha   90.00
_cell.angle_beta   90.00
_cell.angle_gamma   90.00
#
_symmetry.space_group_name_H-M   'P 1'
#
loop_
_entity.id
_entity.type
_entity.pdbx_description
1 polymer ?
#
loop_
_entity_poly.entity_id
_entity_poly.type
_entity_poly.pdbx_seq_one_letter_code
_entity_poly.pdbx_strand_id
1 'polypeptide(L)'
;MWSIRSRSARWNTLAGLGVLILFAFGLRLYRLGEPSLWNDEGLTLYRARASWEELLRGQIVLQGLRPILTIDNHPPLYFVVLKIWIALAGDTEFALRFPSVWASILIIPLAWTVWKQLREPAAAWVSALLLAVSPLYLWYGQEARMYTLLALESLFLFRLWLSFSGNFSRTSSRFVMIAAMISMLLTHYTSILLLFSLWLWALLQPQRSQRRMALISLPAFVVLGLFLPFLYQRLLSGPERDYRFIPFLDLLIDIFRSPAFGTSFPYRNSGLWPIQWAWVGAMGIGSWHLLRHKRSVGFLFLFSFFGPTILLYGLSHIKPLYQNIRHLFLITPMAYLLASLGFAFLIRRSVYVGIPISAFVCAGMLLSDGLYFSEPYPLKEDWRGALAWTNRQVISKDLVILQDLTLTPLARYYYHGSAPLLLIGREGEEQEGMIQALEASTQRPERIWLITGLSQEDLFRPNQALPHWLSANSLYLMQKVFPSRNIWVRVLVYDLYAWDRQPSPEAIPVDLRIGSYLRLRWIEGPELEHPILRWWFFWEKGSLSSLNLWLDIRLIDGRGEVWAREVQPIWPSFPPDRWPESRLVRQQVRMRLPPGLPPGIYRLRVEAFDLDRRIPANGASGWESPSFFLEGYTDPAGSMTPGVRSMGGVQLLAARPVVDPPYFPGLGVPVHLLWRAEADPPRARSMALFWQQGATRRLLFRGELGPSFFPSDRWKAGQVVAQPLVLPLPPDLRGYGQVRLVLYDERGEPIPWETPWPFYRQGYPVFTLSLSPWPVRHKPIPLNREGRACFEGWICLDRYEIQPEQAAPGQTVEVRLAWHVRRRPERPGVVFVHLSRRPDQPPLTTGDAPPQGGQRPILTWEPGEYVEDIHRLQIPEDLPPGPYGIFIGWYSEEGRWRAVERSGARYPLDAVPLGEIEVRP
;
A
#
# COMPACT_ATOMS: atom_id res chain seq x y z
N MET A 1 50.54 28.04 20.80
CA MET A 1 49.78 28.04 19.53
C MET A 1 49.54 26.67 18.90
N TRP A 2 50.46 25.69 18.98
CA TRP A 2 50.25 24.32 18.40
C TRP A 2 49.14 23.52 19.04
N SER A 3 48.91 23.63 20.35
CA SER A 3 47.84 22.87 21.06
C SER A 3 46.41 23.35 20.76
N ILE A 4 46.21 24.62 20.46
CA ILE A 4 44.88 25.20 20.16
C ILE A 4 44.44 24.82 18.72
N ARG A 5 45.38 24.89 17.74
CA ARG A 5 45.08 24.44 16.34
C ARG A 5 44.76 22.97 16.25
N SER A 6 45.37 22.11 17.06
CA SER A 6 45.07 20.68 17.09
C SER A 6 43.72 20.35 17.76
N ARG A 7 43.29 21.16 18.72
CA ARG A 7 41.97 21.03 19.34
C ARG A 7 40.86 21.48 18.38
N SER A 8 41.00 22.64 17.73
CA SER A 8 39.99 23.13 16.77
C SER A 8 39.81 22.17 15.59
N ALA A 9 40.87 21.62 15.03
CA ALA A 9 40.79 20.62 13.95
C ALA A 9 40.08 19.32 14.38
N ARG A 10 40.28 18.88 15.64
CA ARG A 10 39.55 17.74 16.21
C ARG A 10 38.07 18.04 16.39
N TRP A 11 37.70 19.21 16.87
CA TRP A 11 36.33 19.64 17.04
C TRP A 11 35.60 19.73 15.69
N ASN A 12 36.21 20.29 14.65
CA ASN A 12 35.67 20.38 13.32
C ASN A 12 35.44 18.98 12.70
N THR A 13 36.35 18.04 12.95
CA THR A 13 36.21 16.65 12.50
C THR A 13 35.03 15.95 13.18
N LEU A 14 34.91 16.10 14.52
CA LEU A 14 33.80 15.50 15.28
C LEU A 14 32.48 16.14 14.92
N ALA A 15 32.42 17.45 14.72
CA ALA A 15 31.22 18.15 14.29
C ALA A 15 30.75 17.68 12.90
N GLY A 16 31.65 17.57 11.92
CA GLY A 16 31.34 17.09 10.58
C GLY A 16 30.84 15.63 10.59
N LEU A 17 31.50 14.76 11.37
CA LEU A 17 31.01 13.37 11.53
C LEU A 17 29.64 13.33 12.23
N GLY A 18 29.43 14.20 13.24
CA GLY A 18 28.13 14.36 13.91
C GLY A 18 27.02 14.77 12.94
N VAL A 19 27.28 15.70 12.03
CA VAL A 19 26.32 16.11 10.99
C VAL A 19 25.94 14.95 10.08
N LEU A 20 26.92 14.16 9.62
CA LEU A 20 26.64 12.96 8.79
C LEU A 20 25.83 11.91 9.56
N ILE A 21 26.14 11.69 10.83
CA ILE A 21 25.40 10.75 11.68
C ILE A 21 23.96 11.24 11.88
N LEU A 22 23.76 12.52 12.15
CA LEU A 22 22.42 13.10 12.32
C LEU A 22 21.62 13.05 11.02
N PHE A 23 22.25 13.33 9.87
CA PHE A 23 21.62 13.17 8.56
C PHE A 23 21.20 11.71 8.30
N ALA A 24 22.14 10.77 8.52
CA ALA A 24 21.86 9.35 8.38
C ALA A 24 20.74 8.86 9.32
N PHE A 25 20.71 9.39 10.55
CA PHE A 25 19.68 9.09 11.52
C PHE A 25 18.31 9.63 11.09
N GLY A 26 18.25 10.89 10.66
CA GLY A 26 17.02 11.48 10.13
C GLY A 26 16.46 10.71 8.93
N LEU A 27 17.34 10.31 7.99
CA LEU A 27 16.95 9.52 6.83
C LEU A 27 16.34 8.17 7.22
N ARG A 28 16.90 7.49 8.23
CA ARG A 28 16.42 6.18 8.70
C ARG A 28 15.19 6.27 9.60
N LEU A 29 14.94 7.42 10.23
CA LEU A 29 13.72 7.65 11.01
C LEU A 29 12.54 8.08 10.14
N TYR A 30 12.82 8.64 8.96
CA TYR A 30 11.76 9.11 8.07
C TYR A 30 10.86 7.96 7.67
N ARG A 31 9.56 8.09 7.97
CA ARG A 31 8.51 7.09 7.71
C ARG A 31 8.73 5.71 8.37
N LEU A 32 9.53 5.60 9.42
CA LEU A 32 9.90 4.31 10.05
C LEU A 32 8.69 3.48 10.51
N GLY A 33 7.65 4.12 11.03
CA GLY A 33 6.42 3.46 11.51
C GLY A 33 5.31 3.32 10.47
N GLU A 34 5.47 3.88 9.26
CA GLU A 34 4.39 3.88 8.28
C GLU A 34 4.18 2.53 7.57
N PRO A 35 5.21 1.79 7.14
CA PRO A 35 4.98 0.49 6.53
C PRO A 35 4.41 -0.52 7.52
N SER A 36 3.46 -1.36 7.07
CA SER A 36 2.98 -2.52 7.81
C SER A 36 4.13 -3.43 8.25
N LEU A 37 3.97 -4.15 9.36
CA LEU A 37 4.81 -5.30 9.63
C LEU A 37 4.54 -6.36 8.55
N TRP A 38 5.58 -6.99 8.06
CA TRP A 38 5.49 -8.12 7.16
C TRP A 38 5.80 -9.42 7.91
N ASN A 39 5.66 -10.57 7.25
CA ASN A 39 5.69 -11.88 7.91
C ASN A 39 6.89 -12.07 8.85
N ASP A 40 8.11 -11.79 8.37
CA ASP A 40 9.34 -11.99 9.18
C ASP A 40 9.38 -11.06 10.41
N GLU A 41 8.86 -9.81 10.30
CA GLU A 41 8.78 -8.88 11.43
C GLU A 41 7.70 -9.34 12.43
N GLY A 42 6.60 -9.93 11.94
CA GLY A 42 5.57 -10.54 12.78
C GLY A 42 6.11 -11.68 13.62
N LEU A 43 6.86 -12.60 12.99
CA LEU A 43 7.53 -13.71 13.69
C LEU A 43 8.54 -13.19 14.71
N THR A 44 9.27 -12.13 14.38
CA THR A 44 10.22 -11.48 15.30
C THR A 44 9.50 -10.92 16.54
N LEU A 45 8.40 -10.21 16.34
CA LEU A 45 7.56 -9.67 17.41
C LEU A 45 7.00 -10.79 18.30
N TYR A 46 6.46 -11.85 17.68
CA TYR A 46 5.91 -12.98 18.41
C TYR A 46 6.95 -13.58 19.36
N ARG A 47 8.14 -13.87 18.82
CA ARG A 47 9.23 -14.45 19.61
C ARG A 47 9.74 -13.50 20.69
N ALA A 48 9.82 -12.19 20.43
CA ALA A 48 10.22 -11.22 21.44
C ALA A 48 9.19 -11.06 22.58
N ARG A 49 7.89 -11.25 22.30
CA ARG A 49 6.82 -11.24 23.32
C ARG A 49 6.71 -12.54 24.11
N ALA A 50 7.18 -13.67 23.57
CA ALA A 50 7.11 -15.00 24.18
C ALA A 50 7.80 -15.05 25.57
N SER A 51 7.57 -16.08 26.35
CA SER A 51 8.31 -16.33 27.60
C SER A 51 9.83 -16.44 27.34
N TRP A 52 10.66 -16.27 28.36
CA TRP A 52 12.11 -16.41 28.19
C TRP A 52 12.51 -17.79 27.70
N GLU A 53 11.83 -18.83 28.16
CA GLU A 53 12.07 -20.20 27.73
C GLU A 53 11.75 -20.42 26.26
N GLU A 54 10.55 -20.01 25.80
CA GLU A 54 10.13 -20.10 24.42
C GLU A 54 11.02 -19.26 23.49
N LEU A 55 11.40 -18.05 23.92
CA LEU A 55 12.30 -17.18 23.17
C LEU A 55 13.65 -17.86 22.94
N LEU A 56 14.26 -18.41 24.00
CA LEU A 56 15.57 -19.05 23.92
C LEU A 56 15.53 -20.34 23.10
N ARG A 57 14.44 -21.11 23.21
CA ARG A 57 14.23 -22.35 22.41
C ARG A 57 13.77 -22.06 20.99
N GLY A 58 13.39 -20.82 20.68
CA GLY A 58 12.85 -20.43 19.37
C GLY A 58 11.45 -21.00 19.09
N GLN A 59 10.70 -21.37 20.13
CA GLN A 59 9.38 -21.98 19.98
C GLN A 59 8.36 -20.96 19.52
N ILE A 60 7.60 -21.30 18.48
CA ILE A 60 6.50 -20.53 17.92
C ILE A 60 5.30 -21.45 17.76
N VAL A 61 4.17 -21.07 18.33
CA VAL A 61 2.91 -21.79 18.14
C VAL A 61 2.11 -21.08 17.05
N LEU A 62 2.02 -21.70 15.88
CA LEU A 62 1.17 -21.26 14.79
C LEU A 62 -0.27 -21.71 15.07
N GLN A 63 -1.22 -20.79 14.94
CA GLN A 63 -2.62 -21.08 15.18
C GLN A 63 -3.28 -21.49 13.86
N GLY A 64 -3.47 -22.80 13.69
CA GLY A 64 -4.34 -23.36 12.65
C GLY A 64 -5.60 -23.96 13.25
N LEU A 65 -6.29 -24.83 12.53
CA LEU A 65 -7.37 -25.68 13.08
C LEU A 65 -6.86 -26.52 14.27
N ARG A 66 -5.60 -26.89 14.19
CA ARG A 66 -4.83 -27.47 15.33
C ARG A 66 -3.59 -26.64 15.53
N PRO A 67 -3.24 -26.26 16.78
CA PRO A 67 -2.01 -25.56 17.04
C PRO A 67 -0.79 -26.36 16.61
N ILE A 68 0.09 -25.75 15.81
CA ILE A 68 1.33 -26.37 15.32
C ILE A 68 2.51 -25.70 16.02
N LEU A 69 3.26 -26.48 16.79
CA LEU A 69 4.52 -26.02 17.35
C LEU A 69 5.60 -26.05 16.28
N THR A 70 6.17 -24.91 15.97
CA THR A 70 7.33 -24.78 15.09
C THR A 70 8.50 -24.13 15.82
N ILE A 71 9.70 -24.25 15.27
CA ILE A 71 10.91 -23.70 15.85
C ILE A 71 11.50 -22.68 14.87
N ASP A 72 11.61 -21.43 15.33
CA ASP A 72 12.39 -20.41 14.62
C ASP A 72 13.87 -20.68 14.84
N ASN A 73 14.52 -20.97 13.77
CA ASN A 73 15.90 -21.42 13.72
C ASN A 73 16.95 -20.31 13.89
N HIS A 74 16.56 -19.06 14.08
CA HIS A 74 17.51 -17.96 14.30
C HIS A 74 18.05 -17.96 15.75
N PRO A 75 19.33 -17.66 15.95
CA PRO A 75 19.89 -17.50 17.29
C PRO A 75 19.21 -16.42 18.11
N PRO A 76 19.25 -16.45 19.46
CA PRO A 76 18.34 -15.69 20.30
C PRO A 76 18.72 -14.23 20.57
N LEU A 77 19.95 -13.78 20.31
CA LEU A 77 20.45 -12.50 20.84
C LEU A 77 19.62 -11.29 20.39
N TYR A 78 19.30 -11.21 19.10
CA TYR A 78 18.49 -10.10 18.60
C TYR A 78 17.11 -10.04 19.28
N PHE A 79 16.47 -11.19 19.47
CA PHE A 79 15.16 -11.29 20.10
C PHE A 79 15.22 -10.93 21.60
N VAL A 80 16.33 -11.27 22.27
CA VAL A 80 16.59 -10.84 23.67
C VAL A 80 16.71 -9.32 23.75
N VAL A 81 17.51 -8.72 22.85
CA VAL A 81 17.64 -7.24 22.77
C VAL A 81 16.27 -6.61 22.51
N LEU A 82 15.51 -7.15 21.56
CA LEU A 82 14.20 -6.62 21.21
C LEU A 82 13.19 -6.81 22.35
N LYS A 83 13.20 -7.92 23.07
CA LYS A 83 12.34 -8.16 24.24
C LYS A 83 12.57 -7.11 25.33
N ILE A 84 13.83 -6.82 25.65
CA ILE A 84 14.18 -5.78 26.61
C ILE A 84 13.73 -4.41 26.09
N TRP A 85 13.94 -4.15 24.82
CA TRP A 85 13.55 -2.89 24.19
C TRP A 85 12.04 -2.67 24.18
N ILE A 86 11.24 -3.69 23.87
CA ILE A 86 9.78 -3.65 23.90
C ILE A 86 9.27 -3.30 25.31
N ALA A 87 9.91 -3.85 26.33
CA ALA A 87 9.54 -3.54 27.73
C ALA A 87 9.78 -2.07 28.10
N LEU A 88 10.68 -1.37 27.41
CA LEU A 88 11.03 0.04 27.64
C LEU A 88 10.27 1.01 26.71
N ALA A 89 10.11 0.66 25.43
CA ALA A 89 9.65 1.56 24.38
C ALA A 89 8.29 1.17 23.77
N GLY A 90 7.69 0.07 24.24
CA GLY A 90 6.49 -0.49 23.61
C GLY A 90 6.81 -1.24 22.31
N ASP A 91 5.78 -1.64 21.61
CA ASP A 91 5.85 -2.55 20.46
C ASP A 91 5.16 -2.01 19.20
N THR A 92 5.07 -0.70 19.06
CA THR A 92 4.66 -0.06 17.81
C THR A 92 5.66 -0.40 16.69
N GLU A 93 5.24 -0.33 15.43
CA GLU A 93 6.11 -0.60 14.27
C GLU A 93 7.38 0.26 14.31
N PHE A 94 7.25 1.52 14.75
CA PHE A 94 8.39 2.42 14.97
C PHE A 94 9.34 1.86 16.04
N ALA A 95 8.81 1.51 17.20
CA ALA A 95 9.62 1.00 18.32
C ALA A 95 10.33 -0.31 17.94
N LEU A 96 9.63 -1.23 17.29
CA LEU A 96 10.19 -2.53 16.87
C LEU A 96 11.40 -2.38 15.93
N ARG A 97 11.39 -1.40 15.02
CA ARG A 97 12.46 -1.17 14.03
C ARG A 97 13.61 -0.36 14.58
N PHE A 98 13.40 0.37 15.66
CA PHE A 98 14.39 1.31 16.20
C PHE A 98 15.73 0.68 16.61
N PRO A 99 15.84 -0.53 17.21
CA PRO A 99 17.12 -1.19 17.47
C PRO A 99 17.95 -1.43 16.20
N SER A 100 17.29 -1.77 15.07
CA SER A 100 17.97 -1.92 13.78
C SER A 100 18.48 -0.58 13.23
N VAL A 101 17.74 0.52 13.45
CA VAL A 101 18.22 1.88 13.14
C VAL A 101 19.50 2.17 13.93
N TRP A 102 19.51 1.92 15.24
CA TRP A 102 20.69 2.13 16.07
C TRP A 102 21.91 1.35 15.58
N ALA A 103 21.76 0.06 15.30
CA ALA A 103 22.84 -0.76 14.78
C ALA A 103 23.35 -0.20 13.42
N SER A 104 22.45 0.20 12.54
CA SER A 104 22.77 0.80 11.24
C SER A 104 23.55 2.13 11.36
N ILE A 105 23.26 2.94 12.36
CA ILE A 105 23.96 4.21 12.60
C ILE A 105 25.33 4.00 13.21
N LEU A 106 25.47 3.08 14.16
CA LEU A 106 26.72 2.79 14.84
C LEU A 106 27.83 2.24 13.90
N ILE A 107 27.46 1.68 12.77
CA ILE A 107 28.40 1.26 11.72
C ILE A 107 29.22 2.43 11.19
N ILE A 108 28.65 3.65 11.10
CA ILE A 108 29.32 4.83 10.54
C ILE A 108 30.55 5.22 11.37
N PRO A 109 30.45 5.52 12.68
CA PRO A 109 31.61 5.83 13.48
C PRO A 109 32.58 4.66 13.63
N LEU A 110 32.07 3.41 13.59
CA LEU A 110 32.93 2.23 13.65
C LEU A 110 33.80 2.11 12.39
N ALA A 111 33.25 2.28 11.19
CA ALA A 111 33.98 2.31 9.92
C ALA A 111 35.04 3.44 9.91
N TRP A 112 34.67 4.61 10.43
CA TRP A 112 35.62 5.70 10.65
C TRP A 112 36.84 5.27 11.49
N THR A 113 36.61 4.52 12.59
CA THR A 113 37.71 4.05 13.46
C THR A 113 38.62 3.03 12.77
N VAL A 114 38.10 2.19 11.87
CA VAL A 114 38.89 1.26 11.05
C VAL A 114 39.89 2.02 10.20
N TRP A 115 39.46 3.06 9.46
CA TRP A 115 40.34 3.86 8.60
C TRP A 115 41.32 4.73 9.39
N LYS A 116 40.87 5.24 10.55
CA LYS A 116 41.78 5.95 11.46
C LYS A 116 42.92 5.05 11.94
N GLN A 117 42.64 3.80 12.28
CA GLN A 117 43.64 2.81 12.67
C GLN A 117 44.62 2.50 11.52
N LEU A 118 44.08 2.43 10.30
CA LEU A 118 44.91 2.22 9.10
C LEU A 118 45.58 3.48 8.56
N ARG A 119 45.36 4.62 9.20
CA ARG A 119 45.93 5.94 8.82
C ARG A 119 45.47 6.41 7.43
N GLU A 120 44.19 6.20 7.09
CA GLU A 120 43.58 6.59 5.81
C GLU A 120 42.44 7.61 6.06
N PRO A 121 42.74 8.90 6.39
CA PRO A 121 41.70 9.85 6.80
C PRO A 121 40.69 10.19 5.69
N ALA A 122 41.12 10.23 4.43
CA ALA A 122 40.22 10.45 3.30
C ALA A 122 39.20 9.29 3.14
N ALA A 123 39.68 8.05 3.27
CA ALA A 123 38.80 6.88 3.23
C ALA A 123 37.80 6.85 4.41
N ALA A 124 38.18 7.40 5.58
CA ALA A 124 37.30 7.55 6.72
C ALA A 124 36.09 8.46 6.39
N TRP A 125 36.32 9.61 5.77
CA TRP A 125 35.25 10.51 5.35
C TRP A 125 34.37 9.92 4.27
N VAL A 126 34.96 9.31 3.25
CA VAL A 126 34.21 8.67 2.17
C VAL A 126 33.37 7.50 2.70
N SER A 127 33.91 6.68 3.62
CA SER A 127 33.15 5.59 4.21
C SER A 127 31.95 6.07 5.04
N ALA A 128 32.16 7.15 5.82
CA ALA A 128 31.07 7.75 6.59
C ALA A 128 29.96 8.30 5.69
N LEU A 129 30.34 8.96 4.58
CA LEU A 129 29.37 9.47 3.61
C LEU A 129 28.61 8.33 2.91
N LEU A 130 29.32 7.35 2.36
CA LEU A 130 28.71 6.21 1.67
C LEU A 130 27.75 5.43 2.58
N LEU A 131 28.12 5.20 3.84
CA LEU A 131 27.27 4.52 4.82
C LEU A 131 26.08 5.38 5.26
N ALA A 132 26.26 6.71 5.32
CA ALA A 132 25.18 7.62 5.66
C ALA A 132 24.05 7.60 4.62
N VAL A 133 24.39 7.58 3.32
CA VAL A 133 23.45 7.56 2.18
C VAL A 133 23.23 6.15 1.60
N SER A 134 23.50 5.10 2.35
CA SER A 134 23.41 3.73 1.87
C SER A 134 21.97 3.24 1.78
N PRO A 135 21.46 2.89 0.58
CA PRO A 135 20.14 2.33 0.42
C PRO A 135 19.97 0.98 1.12
N LEU A 136 21.04 0.19 1.14
CA LEU A 136 21.03 -1.11 1.81
C LEU A 136 20.87 -0.99 3.33
N TYR A 137 21.62 -0.07 3.95
CA TYR A 137 21.52 0.20 5.39
C TYR A 137 20.27 1.03 5.76
N LEU A 138 19.71 1.77 4.83
CA LEU A 138 18.39 2.37 4.99
C LEU A 138 17.32 1.29 5.06
N TRP A 139 17.27 0.40 4.06
CA TRP A 139 16.29 -0.69 3.99
C TRP A 139 16.30 -1.56 5.25
N TYR A 140 17.45 -2.18 5.54
CA TYR A 140 17.57 -3.10 6.68
C TYR A 140 17.62 -2.40 8.04
N GLY A 141 17.92 -1.11 8.08
CA GLY A 141 17.75 -0.26 9.26
C GLY A 141 16.28 -0.02 9.60
N GLN A 142 15.39 -0.06 8.59
CA GLN A 142 13.95 0.05 8.74
C GLN A 142 13.24 -1.32 8.83
N GLU A 143 13.96 -2.37 9.17
CA GLU A 143 13.41 -3.70 9.45
C GLU A 143 13.67 -4.13 10.90
N ALA A 144 12.66 -4.71 11.55
CA ALA A 144 12.82 -5.32 12.88
C ALA A 144 13.48 -6.71 12.75
N ARG A 145 14.71 -6.72 12.21
CA ARG A 145 15.51 -7.94 11.96
C ARG A 145 16.98 -7.73 12.32
N MET A 146 17.69 -8.82 12.55
CA MET A 146 19.05 -8.85 13.07
C MET A 146 20.15 -8.39 12.11
N TYR A 147 19.85 -8.09 10.84
CA TYR A 147 20.89 -7.92 9.80
C TYR A 147 21.83 -6.75 10.06
N THR A 148 21.32 -5.59 10.47
CA THR A 148 22.16 -4.44 10.78
C THR A 148 23.02 -4.65 12.03
N LEU A 149 22.51 -5.38 13.02
CA LEU A 149 23.28 -5.80 14.20
C LEU A 149 24.41 -6.74 13.78
N LEU A 150 24.12 -7.73 12.95
CA LEU A 150 25.12 -8.65 12.41
C LEU A 150 26.25 -7.92 11.66
N ALA A 151 25.92 -6.93 10.83
CA ALA A 151 26.91 -6.12 10.13
C ALA A 151 27.75 -5.27 11.09
N LEU A 152 27.13 -4.70 12.12
CA LEU A 152 27.84 -3.95 13.17
C LEU A 152 28.84 -4.84 13.91
N GLU A 153 28.42 -6.01 14.33
CA GLU A 153 29.26 -7.01 15.00
C GLU A 153 30.38 -7.51 14.10
N SER A 154 30.09 -7.76 12.81
CA SER A 154 31.07 -8.15 11.81
C SER A 154 32.18 -7.09 11.67
N LEU A 155 31.79 -5.83 11.55
CA LEU A 155 32.74 -4.72 11.45
C LEU A 155 33.52 -4.51 12.75
N PHE A 156 32.86 -4.68 13.89
CA PHE A 156 33.51 -4.61 15.21
C PHE A 156 34.56 -5.70 15.38
N LEU A 157 34.21 -6.95 15.05
CA LEU A 157 35.16 -8.07 15.07
C LEU A 157 36.33 -7.83 14.11
N PHE A 158 36.07 -7.38 12.91
CA PHE A 158 37.09 -7.02 11.93
C PHE A 158 38.06 -5.95 12.46
N ARG A 159 37.53 -4.90 13.09
CA ARG A 159 38.32 -3.84 13.72
C ARG A 159 39.20 -4.39 14.87
N LEU A 160 38.64 -5.26 15.69
CA LEU A 160 39.43 -5.94 16.74
C LEU A 160 40.54 -6.77 16.11
N TRP A 161 40.22 -7.52 15.07
CA TRP A 161 41.20 -8.38 14.35
C TRP A 161 42.40 -7.56 13.81
N LEU A 162 42.13 -6.42 13.24
CA LEU A 162 43.15 -5.47 12.81
C LEU A 162 44.02 -4.95 13.98
N SER A 163 43.46 -4.75 15.16
CA SER A 163 44.17 -4.26 16.34
C SER A 163 45.15 -5.27 16.88
N PHE A 164 44.85 -6.54 16.68
CA PHE A 164 45.63 -7.65 17.25
C PHE A 164 46.82 -8.11 16.44
N SER A 165 47.02 -7.57 15.23
CA SER A 165 48.19 -7.84 14.41
C SER A 165 49.51 -7.27 14.99
N GLY A 166 49.46 -6.48 16.08
CA GLY A 166 50.61 -5.77 16.65
C GLY A 166 51.11 -6.30 17.99
N ASN A 167 50.36 -6.46 19.05
CA ASN A 167 50.87 -6.92 20.35
C ASN A 167 49.71 -7.43 21.27
N PHE A 168 49.71 -8.70 21.58
CA PHE A 168 48.72 -9.43 22.41
C PHE A 168 49.08 -9.50 23.89
N SER A 169 49.26 -8.39 24.53
CA SER A 169 49.71 -8.46 25.98
C SER A 169 48.55 -8.37 26.98
N ARG A 170 47.36 -7.86 26.57
CA ARG A 170 46.26 -7.63 27.53
C ARG A 170 45.17 -8.71 27.47
N THR A 171 44.94 -9.39 28.59
CA THR A 171 43.89 -10.41 28.76
C THR A 171 42.48 -9.90 28.46
N SER A 172 42.18 -8.63 28.82
CA SER A 172 40.93 -7.93 28.54
C SER A 172 40.59 -7.89 27.05
N SER A 173 41.59 -7.68 26.22
CA SER A 173 41.35 -7.61 24.76
C SER A 173 40.94 -8.96 24.14
N ARG A 174 41.49 -10.06 24.68
CA ARG A 174 41.10 -11.42 24.25
C ARG A 174 39.67 -11.72 24.64
N PHE A 175 39.29 -11.30 25.85
CA PHE A 175 37.92 -11.48 26.33
C PHE A 175 36.89 -10.76 25.43
N VAL A 176 37.15 -9.51 25.08
CA VAL A 176 36.29 -8.71 24.17
C VAL A 176 36.15 -9.36 22.79
N MET A 177 37.24 -9.93 22.26
CA MET A 177 37.22 -10.63 20.98
C MET A 177 36.39 -11.91 21.02
N ILE A 178 36.56 -12.74 22.06
CA ILE A 178 35.77 -13.95 22.25
C ILE A 178 34.30 -13.60 22.43
N ALA A 179 33.99 -12.57 23.25
CA ALA A 179 32.65 -12.08 23.45
C ALA A 179 32.00 -11.58 22.13
N ALA A 180 32.74 -10.85 21.30
CA ALA A 180 32.27 -10.42 19.99
C ALA A 180 31.98 -11.58 19.04
N MET A 181 32.82 -12.62 19.04
CA MET A 181 32.57 -13.82 18.22
C MET A 181 31.34 -14.59 18.70
N ILE A 182 31.16 -14.75 20.01
CA ILE A 182 29.99 -15.39 20.60
C ILE A 182 28.74 -14.58 20.31
N SER A 183 28.79 -13.25 20.47
CA SER A 183 27.70 -12.35 20.15
C SER A 183 27.22 -12.54 18.70
N MET A 184 28.13 -12.55 17.75
CA MET A 184 27.81 -12.80 16.34
C MET A 184 27.13 -14.17 16.12
N LEU A 185 27.63 -15.23 16.73
CA LEU A 185 27.03 -16.56 16.63
C LEU A 185 25.62 -16.58 17.21
N LEU A 186 25.39 -15.85 18.29
CA LEU A 186 24.08 -15.72 18.93
C LEU A 186 23.14 -14.75 18.17
N THR A 187 23.66 -13.96 17.22
CA THR A 187 22.87 -13.06 16.36
C THR A 187 22.38 -13.75 15.11
N HIS A 188 23.26 -14.45 14.36
CA HIS A 188 22.88 -15.11 13.12
C HIS A 188 23.81 -16.28 12.77
N TYR A 189 23.26 -17.38 12.30
CA TYR A 189 24.03 -18.59 11.97
C TYR A 189 25.06 -18.40 10.84
N THR A 190 24.85 -17.47 9.89
CA THR A 190 25.83 -17.19 8.83
C THR A 190 27.13 -16.58 9.36
N SER A 191 27.18 -16.16 10.62
CA SER A 191 28.41 -15.71 11.31
C SER A 191 29.52 -16.76 11.25
N ILE A 192 29.17 -18.04 11.24
CA ILE A 192 30.14 -19.15 11.12
C ILE A 192 30.98 -19.00 9.86
N LEU A 193 30.41 -18.53 8.76
CA LEU A 193 31.13 -18.39 7.48
C LEU A 193 32.30 -17.37 7.61
N LEU A 194 32.03 -16.23 8.29
CA LEU A 194 33.07 -15.24 8.53
C LEU A 194 34.07 -15.72 9.56
N LEU A 195 33.62 -16.30 10.67
CA LEU A 195 34.53 -16.82 11.71
C LEU A 195 35.45 -17.89 11.17
N PHE A 196 34.92 -18.79 10.34
CA PHE A 196 35.73 -19.82 9.70
C PHE A 196 36.72 -19.22 8.69
N SER A 197 36.30 -18.25 7.90
CA SER A 197 37.14 -17.50 6.95
C SER A 197 38.31 -16.80 7.67
N LEU A 198 38.02 -16.10 8.78
CA LEU A 198 39.02 -15.44 9.60
C LEU A 198 39.97 -16.43 10.29
N TRP A 199 39.44 -17.54 10.75
CA TRP A 199 40.21 -18.64 11.37
C TRP A 199 41.20 -19.27 10.36
N LEU A 200 40.69 -19.55 9.15
CA LEU A 200 41.52 -20.09 8.05
C LEU A 200 42.60 -19.09 7.64
N TRP A 201 42.22 -17.80 7.51
CA TRP A 201 43.17 -16.74 7.23
C TRP A 201 44.29 -16.69 8.30
N ALA A 202 43.93 -16.79 9.59
CA ALA A 202 44.89 -16.75 10.68
C ALA A 202 45.87 -17.92 10.65
N LEU A 203 45.40 -19.12 10.31
CA LEU A 203 46.25 -20.32 10.17
C LEU A 203 47.24 -20.19 9.01
N LEU A 204 46.85 -19.55 7.92
CA LEU A 204 47.70 -19.36 6.74
C LEU A 204 48.76 -18.27 6.92
N GLN A 205 48.75 -17.53 8.02
CA GLN A 205 49.74 -16.46 8.24
C GLN A 205 51.08 -17.04 8.74
N PRO A 206 52.21 -16.53 8.25
CA PRO A 206 53.53 -16.95 8.67
C PRO A 206 53.87 -16.54 10.12
N GLN A 207 53.27 -15.45 10.62
CA GLN A 207 53.57 -14.89 11.93
C GLN A 207 52.92 -15.65 13.08
N ARG A 208 53.70 -16.06 14.07
CA ARG A 208 53.22 -16.81 15.29
C ARG A 208 52.14 -16.04 16.05
N SER A 209 52.17 -14.68 16.09
CA SER A 209 51.14 -13.87 16.73
C SER A 209 49.78 -14.02 16.08
N GLN A 210 49.73 -14.09 14.75
CA GLN A 210 48.50 -14.26 13.99
C GLN A 210 47.94 -15.69 14.08
N ARG A 211 48.79 -16.73 14.09
CA ARG A 211 48.35 -18.10 14.34
C ARG A 211 47.79 -18.31 15.76
N ARG A 212 48.27 -17.55 16.77
CA ARG A 212 47.68 -17.54 18.11
C ARG A 212 46.24 -17.03 18.10
N MET A 213 45.81 -16.23 17.11
CA MET A 213 44.43 -15.80 16.94
C MET A 213 43.49 -16.97 16.66
N ALA A 214 43.95 -17.96 15.88
CA ALA A 214 43.17 -19.19 15.64
C ALA A 214 42.91 -19.95 16.95
N LEU A 215 43.89 -20.01 17.87
CA LEU A 215 43.72 -20.63 19.19
C LEU A 215 42.75 -19.84 20.09
N ILE A 216 42.82 -18.52 20.04
CA ILE A 216 41.92 -17.63 20.83
C ILE A 216 40.47 -17.75 20.35
N SER A 217 40.24 -18.09 19.09
CA SER A 217 38.90 -18.29 18.55
C SER A 217 38.26 -19.63 18.92
N LEU A 218 39.04 -20.61 19.46
CA LEU A 218 38.52 -21.92 19.83
C LEU A 218 37.29 -21.90 20.77
N PRO A 219 37.23 -21.05 21.82
CA PRO A 219 36.02 -20.98 22.65
C PRO A 219 34.75 -20.67 21.90
N ALA A 220 34.84 -19.84 20.84
CA ALA A 220 33.68 -19.53 19.99
C ALA A 220 33.24 -20.76 19.17
N PHE A 221 34.20 -21.61 18.73
CA PHE A 221 33.88 -22.85 18.05
C PHE A 221 33.32 -23.90 19.01
N VAL A 222 33.67 -23.90 20.30
CA VAL A 222 33.01 -24.73 21.31
C VAL A 222 31.55 -24.35 21.46
N VAL A 223 31.25 -23.04 21.56
CA VAL A 223 29.87 -22.53 21.54
C VAL A 223 29.14 -22.94 20.27
N LEU A 224 29.81 -22.85 19.11
CA LEU A 224 29.26 -23.32 17.86
C LEU A 224 28.91 -24.82 17.92
N GLY A 225 29.74 -25.65 18.59
CA GLY A 225 29.44 -27.05 18.77
C GLY A 225 28.08 -27.35 19.39
N LEU A 226 27.60 -26.45 20.25
CA LEU A 226 26.25 -26.52 20.83
C LEU A 226 25.14 -26.31 19.81
N PHE A 227 25.44 -25.62 18.71
CA PHE A 227 24.49 -25.36 17.60
C PHE A 227 24.62 -26.38 16.45
N LEU A 228 25.62 -27.25 16.47
CA LEU A 228 25.84 -28.24 15.40
C LEU A 228 24.63 -29.17 15.16
N PRO A 229 23.98 -29.75 16.19
CA PRO A 229 22.82 -30.60 15.96
C PRO A 229 21.72 -29.89 15.23
N PHE A 230 21.50 -28.62 15.56
CA PHE A 230 20.54 -27.74 14.97
C PHE A 230 20.86 -27.34 13.50
N LEU A 231 22.13 -27.00 13.23
CA LEU A 231 22.60 -26.73 11.86
C LEU A 231 22.53 -28.00 10.99
N TYR A 232 22.82 -29.17 11.59
CA TYR A 232 22.69 -30.45 10.92
C TYR A 232 21.25 -30.76 10.53
N GLN A 233 20.30 -30.60 11.48
CA GLN A 233 18.87 -30.74 11.16
C GLN A 233 18.41 -29.80 10.06
N ARG A 234 18.87 -28.56 10.08
CA ARG A 234 18.52 -27.57 9.05
C ARG A 234 19.09 -27.92 7.68
N LEU A 235 20.28 -28.45 7.61
CA LEU A 235 20.88 -28.89 6.34
C LEU A 235 20.17 -30.12 5.77
N LEU A 236 19.72 -31.03 6.63
CA LEU A 236 19.04 -32.28 6.22
C LEU A 236 17.53 -32.12 6.05
N SER A 237 16.89 -31.08 6.65
CA SER A 237 15.49 -30.79 6.37
C SER A 237 15.35 -30.48 4.88
N GLY A 238 14.24 -30.91 4.24
CA GLY A 238 13.99 -30.70 2.82
C GLY A 238 14.19 -29.25 2.36
N PRO A 239 14.30 -28.99 1.05
CA PRO A 239 14.46 -27.63 0.54
C PRO A 239 13.27 -26.77 1.00
N GLU A 240 13.54 -25.57 1.49
CA GLU A 240 12.48 -24.59 1.70
C GLU A 240 11.83 -24.29 0.35
N ARG A 241 10.50 -24.36 0.25
CA ARG A 241 9.74 -24.31 -1.01
C ARG A 241 10.13 -23.13 -1.93
N ASP A 242 10.60 -22.03 -1.33
CA ASP A 242 10.88 -20.78 -2.05
C ASP A 242 12.36 -20.58 -2.38
N TYR A 243 13.25 -21.45 -1.94
CA TYR A 243 14.68 -21.33 -2.19
C TYR A 243 15.08 -22.08 -3.45
N ARG A 244 15.53 -21.33 -4.45
CA ARG A 244 16.11 -21.89 -5.68
C ARG A 244 17.63 -21.76 -5.65
N PHE A 245 18.31 -22.69 -6.29
CA PHE A 245 19.77 -22.57 -6.49
C PHE A 245 20.06 -21.35 -7.37
N ILE A 246 20.93 -20.45 -6.87
CA ILE A 246 21.36 -19.25 -7.60
C ILE A 246 22.74 -19.50 -8.21
N PRO A 247 22.93 -19.34 -9.53
CA PRO A 247 24.23 -19.47 -10.17
C PRO A 247 25.28 -18.50 -9.60
N PHE A 248 26.55 -18.90 -9.65
CA PHE A 248 27.64 -18.12 -9.02
C PHE A 248 27.73 -16.69 -9.57
N LEU A 249 27.51 -16.50 -10.88
CA LEU A 249 27.56 -15.19 -11.50
C LEU A 249 26.43 -14.26 -10.96
N ASP A 250 25.22 -14.80 -10.79
CA ASP A 250 24.10 -14.05 -10.24
C ASP A 250 24.32 -13.68 -8.78
N LEU A 251 24.89 -14.60 -8.00
CA LEU A 251 25.34 -14.34 -6.63
C LEU A 251 26.38 -13.20 -6.61
N LEU A 252 27.39 -13.22 -7.48
CA LEU A 252 28.39 -12.17 -7.57
C LEU A 252 27.77 -10.84 -7.96
N ILE A 253 26.88 -10.83 -8.95
CA ILE A 253 26.15 -9.62 -9.35
C ILE A 253 25.39 -9.04 -8.16
N ASP A 254 24.70 -9.87 -7.38
CA ASP A 254 23.91 -9.41 -6.24
C ASP A 254 24.78 -8.82 -5.11
N ILE A 255 25.86 -9.49 -4.71
CA ILE A 255 26.74 -9.00 -3.64
C ILE A 255 27.50 -7.71 -3.98
N PHE A 256 27.75 -7.46 -5.28
CA PHE A 256 28.36 -6.21 -5.72
C PHE A 256 27.34 -5.09 -5.96
N ARG A 257 26.13 -5.42 -6.37
CA ARG A 257 25.07 -4.47 -6.68
C ARG A 257 24.34 -3.98 -5.44
N SER A 258 23.95 -4.90 -4.56
CA SER A 258 23.10 -4.59 -3.41
C SER A 258 23.67 -3.51 -2.48
N PRO A 259 25.00 -3.42 -2.20
CA PRO A 259 25.54 -2.32 -1.43
C PRO A 259 25.36 -0.95 -2.08
N ALA A 260 25.41 -0.86 -3.41
CA ALA A 260 25.28 0.40 -4.15
C ALA A 260 23.82 0.86 -4.31
N PHE A 261 22.86 -0.06 -4.49
CA PHE A 261 21.48 0.27 -4.85
C PHE A 261 20.42 -0.25 -3.87
N GLY A 262 20.80 -1.02 -2.86
CA GLY A 262 19.84 -1.70 -2.00
C GLY A 262 19.06 -2.76 -2.78
N THR A 263 17.85 -3.07 -2.28
CA THR A 263 16.94 -4.06 -2.85
C THR A 263 15.81 -3.43 -3.67
N SER A 264 15.74 -2.09 -3.72
CA SER A 264 14.61 -1.32 -4.29
C SER A 264 14.58 -1.27 -5.82
N PHE A 265 15.73 -1.47 -6.50
CA PHE A 265 15.79 -1.38 -7.95
C PHE A 265 15.50 -2.70 -8.65
N PRO A 266 14.68 -2.70 -9.73
CA PRO A 266 14.47 -3.89 -10.55
C PRO A 266 15.79 -4.37 -11.20
N TYR A 267 16.01 -5.67 -11.21
CA TYR A 267 17.22 -6.35 -11.68
C TYR A 267 17.62 -5.98 -13.13
N ARG A 268 16.68 -5.50 -13.94
CA ARG A 268 16.86 -5.27 -15.40
C ARG A 268 17.00 -3.80 -15.82
N ASN A 269 17.19 -2.87 -14.90
CA ASN A 269 17.30 -1.47 -15.29
C ASN A 269 18.72 -1.16 -15.80
N SER A 270 18.90 -1.17 -17.12
CA SER A 270 20.20 -0.98 -17.81
C SER A 270 20.82 0.42 -17.59
N GLY A 271 20.01 1.44 -17.26
CA GLY A 271 20.50 2.79 -17.03
C GLY A 271 21.42 2.97 -15.83
N LEU A 272 21.49 2.00 -14.92
CA LEU A 272 22.29 2.08 -13.68
C LEU A 272 23.65 1.39 -13.77
N TRP A 273 23.94 0.70 -14.86
CA TRP A 273 25.23 0.02 -15.07
C TRP A 273 26.46 0.91 -14.85
N PRO A 274 26.49 2.20 -15.26
CA PRO A 274 27.67 3.04 -15.03
C PRO A 274 27.97 3.25 -13.55
N ILE A 275 26.95 3.40 -12.70
CA ILE A 275 27.12 3.56 -11.26
C ILE A 275 27.63 2.26 -10.63
N GLN A 276 27.10 1.12 -11.05
CA GLN A 276 27.57 -0.18 -10.59
C GLN A 276 29.04 -0.42 -10.95
N TRP A 277 29.46 -0.12 -12.18
CA TRP A 277 30.83 -0.26 -12.59
C TRP A 277 31.76 0.70 -11.85
N ALA A 278 31.32 1.94 -11.60
CA ALA A 278 32.08 2.88 -10.77
C ALA A 278 32.27 2.35 -9.34
N TRP A 279 31.24 1.74 -8.75
CA TRP A 279 31.29 1.10 -7.44
C TRP A 279 32.25 -0.09 -7.42
N VAL A 280 32.10 -1.04 -8.34
CA VAL A 280 32.95 -2.23 -8.45
C VAL A 280 34.39 -1.83 -8.74
N GLY A 281 34.61 -0.87 -9.65
CA GLY A 281 35.91 -0.31 -9.96
C GLY A 281 36.58 0.31 -8.73
N ALA A 282 35.85 1.06 -7.92
CA ALA A 282 36.35 1.62 -6.67
C ALA A 282 36.75 0.51 -5.67
N MET A 283 35.92 -0.55 -5.53
CA MET A 283 36.29 -1.70 -4.69
C MET A 283 37.57 -2.38 -5.19
N GLY A 284 37.72 -2.56 -6.50
CA GLY A 284 38.93 -3.11 -7.14
C GLY A 284 40.19 -2.27 -6.86
N ILE A 285 40.08 -0.94 -7.05
CA ILE A 285 41.18 0.01 -6.77
C ILE A 285 41.55 -0.01 -5.29
N GLY A 286 40.55 -0.02 -4.38
CA GLY A 286 40.78 -0.13 -2.93
C GLY A 286 41.49 -1.43 -2.54
N SER A 287 41.07 -2.54 -3.10
CA SER A 287 41.69 -3.85 -2.91
C SER A 287 43.14 -3.87 -3.43
N TRP A 288 43.37 -3.37 -4.63
CA TRP A 288 44.70 -3.25 -5.22
C TRP A 288 45.63 -2.40 -4.37
N HIS A 289 45.16 -1.22 -3.91
CA HIS A 289 45.89 -0.32 -3.05
C HIS A 289 46.36 -1.02 -1.75
N LEU A 290 45.42 -1.73 -1.05
CA LEU A 290 45.75 -2.49 0.15
C LEU A 290 46.77 -3.60 -0.12
N LEU A 291 46.58 -4.39 -1.18
CA LEU A 291 47.47 -5.48 -1.53
C LEU A 291 48.87 -5.01 -1.84
N ARG A 292 49.02 -3.81 -2.44
CA ARG A 292 50.31 -3.21 -2.79
C ARG A 292 51.03 -2.63 -1.58
N HIS A 293 50.32 -1.93 -0.68
CA HIS A 293 50.90 -1.18 0.40
C HIS A 293 50.80 -1.83 1.79
N LYS A 294 49.77 -2.68 2.00
CA LYS A 294 49.50 -3.34 3.29
C LYS A 294 48.99 -4.78 3.00
N ARG A 295 49.81 -5.58 2.37
CA ARG A 295 49.44 -6.87 1.77
C ARG A 295 48.63 -7.78 2.71
N SER A 296 49.06 -7.97 3.95
CA SER A 296 48.36 -8.83 4.93
C SER A 296 46.95 -8.28 5.25
N VAL A 297 46.83 -6.94 5.36
CA VAL A 297 45.51 -6.27 5.57
C VAL A 297 44.63 -6.43 4.33
N GLY A 298 45.23 -6.27 3.12
CA GLY A 298 44.50 -6.48 1.87
C GLY A 298 43.91 -7.89 1.75
N PHE A 299 44.70 -8.91 2.06
CA PHE A 299 44.21 -10.28 2.11
C PHE A 299 43.14 -10.51 3.19
N LEU A 300 43.27 -9.89 4.36
CA LEU A 300 42.25 -9.95 5.41
C LEU A 300 40.91 -9.37 4.93
N PHE A 301 40.92 -8.25 4.22
CA PHE A 301 39.69 -7.71 3.61
C PHE A 301 39.09 -8.66 2.59
N LEU A 302 39.88 -9.23 1.69
CA LEU A 302 39.40 -10.15 0.67
C LEU A 302 38.86 -11.45 1.28
N PHE A 303 39.54 -12.00 2.28
CA PHE A 303 39.05 -13.19 3.01
C PHE A 303 37.73 -12.87 3.75
N SER A 304 37.60 -11.69 4.35
CA SER A 304 36.38 -11.29 5.04
C SER A 304 35.20 -11.07 4.08
N PHE A 305 35.44 -10.69 2.83
CA PHE A 305 34.43 -10.45 1.81
C PHE A 305 34.11 -11.73 1.00
N PHE A 306 35.12 -12.36 0.42
CA PHE A 306 34.91 -13.51 -0.47
C PHE A 306 34.82 -14.84 0.27
N GLY A 307 35.47 -15.00 1.42
CA GLY A 307 35.49 -16.25 2.17
C GLY A 307 34.08 -16.72 2.55
N PRO A 308 33.26 -15.91 3.22
CA PRO A 308 31.88 -16.26 3.52
C PRO A 308 31.05 -16.52 2.26
N THR A 309 31.27 -15.78 1.18
CA THR A 309 30.58 -15.93 -0.11
C THR A 309 30.87 -17.30 -0.75
N ILE A 310 32.15 -17.68 -0.83
CA ILE A 310 32.60 -18.95 -1.40
C ILE A 310 32.07 -20.13 -0.56
N LEU A 311 32.15 -20.01 0.77
CA LEU A 311 31.65 -21.05 1.67
C LEU A 311 30.14 -21.24 1.54
N LEU A 312 29.37 -20.13 1.51
CA LEU A 312 27.92 -20.19 1.34
C LEU A 312 27.54 -20.80 -0.01
N TYR A 313 28.25 -20.41 -1.09
CA TYR A 313 28.03 -20.95 -2.43
C TYR A 313 28.31 -22.45 -2.45
N GLY A 314 29.45 -22.90 -1.87
CA GLY A 314 29.77 -24.33 -1.75
C GLY A 314 28.70 -25.11 -1.00
N LEU A 315 28.24 -24.61 0.14
CA LEU A 315 27.16 -25.23 0.90
C LEU A 315 25.82 -25.22 0.15
N SER A 316 25.59 -24.22 -0.71
CA SER A 316 24.35 -24.12 -1.51
C SER A 316 24.21 -25.22 -2.58
N HIS A 317 25.30 -25.96 -2.91
CA HIS A 317 25.22 -27.17 -3.74
C HIS A 317 24.61 -28.36 -2.99
N ILE A 318 24.67 -28.37 -1.65
CA ILE A 318 24.02 -29.40 -0.81
C ILE A 318 22.56 -29.02 -0.61
N LYS A 319 22.29 -27.76 -0.25
CA LYS A 319 20.97 -27.19 -0.07
C LYS A 319 21.01 -25.72 -0.44
N PRO A 320 20.07 -25.19 -1.27
CA PRO A 320 20.00 -23.76 -1.56
C PRO A 320 19.90 -22.95 -0.26
N LEU A 321 20.92 -22.15 0.04
CA LEU A 321 21.02 -21.35 1.28
C LEU A 321 21.00 -19.84 1.01
N TYR A 322 21.14 -19.42 -0.24
CA TYR A 322 21.16 -18.03 -0.65
C TYR A 322 19.90 -17.66 -1.41
N GLN A 323 19.27 -16.58 -1.04
CA GLN A 323 18.13 -15.99 -1.74
C GLN A 323 18.41 -14.55 -2.17
N ASN A 324 19.04 -13.77 -1.29
CA ASN A 324 19.47 -12.40 -1.53
C ASN A 324 20.55 -11.99 -0.51
N ILE A 325 21.03 -10.75 -0.63
CA ILE A 325 22.14 -10.19 0.18
C ILE A 325 21.94 -10.32 1.70
N ARG A 326 20.70 -10.49 2.23
CA ARG A 326 20.45 -10.65 3.67
C ARG A 326 21.21 -11.84 4.27
N HIS A 327 21.44 -12.91 3.49
CA HIS A 327 22.17 -14.10 3.95
C HIS A 327 23.69 -13.89 4.03
N LEU A 328 24.20 -12.86 3.35
CA LEU A 328 25.58 -12.42 3.37
C LEU A 328 25.74 -11.00 3.90
N PHE A 329 24.78 -10.50 4.69
CA PHE A 329 24.79 -9.12 5.17
C PHE A 329 26.05 -8.76 5.96
N LEU A 330 26.65 -9.75 6.60
CA LEU A 330 27.92 -9.64 7.36
C LEU A 330 29.13 -9.20 6.51
N ILE A 331 29.12 -9.41 5.18
CA ILE A 331 30.23 -8.96 4.31
C ILE A 331 30.07 -7.51 3.84
N THR A 332 28.89 -6.93 3.95
CA THR A 332 28.57 -5.62 3.38
C THR A 332 29.46 -4.50 3.93
N PRO A 333 29.85 -4.46 5.21
CA PRO A 333 30.78 -3.43 5.70
C PRO A 333 32.11 -3.42 4.93
N MET A 334 32.59 -4.60 4.54
CA MET A 334 33.86 -4.74 3.79
C MET A 334 33.73 -4.11 2.40
N ALA A 335 32.56 -4.28 1.73
CA ALA A 335 32.29 -3.65 0.44
C ALA A 335 32.40 -2.13 0.52
N TYR A 336 31.76 -1.51 1.54
CA TYR A 336 31.81 -0.06 1.74
C TYR A 336 33.22 0.42 2.09
N LEU A 337 33.96 -0.31 2.91
CA LEU A 337 35.34 0.04 3.23
C LEU A 337 36.24 -0.04 1.99
N LEU A 338 36.17 -1.11 1.21
CA LEU A 338 36.98 -1.24 -0.02
C LEU A 338 36.64 -0.14 -1.04
N ALA A 339 35.34 0.12 -1.28
CA ALA A 339 34.92 1.18 -2.19
C ALA A 339 35.38 2.56 -1.70
N SER A 340 35.26 2.85 -0.40
CA SER A 340 35.67 4.13 0.19
C SER A 340 37.18 4.41 0.02
N LEU A 341 38.01 3.37 0.13
CA LEU A 341 39.44 3.51 -0.11
C LEU A 341 39.74 3.77 -1.58
N GLY A 342 39.05 3.09 -2.49
CA GLY A 342 39.19 3.31 -3.93
C GLY A 342 38.82 4.73 -4.34
N PHE A 343 37.65 5.23 -3.86
CA PHE A 343 37.26 6.60 -4.10
C PHE A 343 38.25 7.60 -3.47
N ALA A 344 38.71 7.36 -2.25
CA ALA A 344 39.73 8.20 -1.60
C ALA A 344 41.05 8.21 -2.38
N PHE A 345 41.44 7.08 -2.97
CA PHE A 345 42.58 6.99 -3.87
C PHE A 345 42.40 7.83 -5.14
N LEU A 346 41.25 7.72 -5.80
CA LEU A 346 40.93 8.50 -6.99
C LEU A 346 40.93 10.01 -6.70
N ILE A 347 40.31 10.41 -5.57
CA ILE A 347 40.28 11.82 -5.14
C ILE A 347 41.72 12.35 -4.92
N ARG A 348 42.59 11.57 -4.26
CA ARG A 348 44.01 11.96 -4.04
C ARG A 348 44.80 12.02 -5.33
N ARG A 349 44.46 11.18 -6.33
CA ARG A 349 45.15 11.16 -7.64
C ARG A 349 44.73 12.32 -8.53
N SER A 350 43.41 12.60 -8.55
CA SER A 350 42.82 13.74 -9.27
C SER A 350 41.46 14.10 -8.63
N VAL A 351 41.41 15.30 -8.07
CA VAL A 351 40.18 15.86 -7.50
C VAL A 351 39.09 15.99 -8.57
N TYR A 352 39.47 16.36 -9.80
CA TYR A 352 38.57 16.54 -10.95
C TYR A 352 37.95 15.22 -11.48
N VAL A 353 38.50 14.08 -11.13
CA VAL A 353 38.00 12.76 -11.51
C VAL A 353 37.35 12.06 -10.31
N GLY A 354 38.05 12.07 -9.16
CA GLY A 354 37.62 11.32 -8.00
C GLY A 354 36.35 11.88 -7.33
N ILE A 355 36.23 13.23 -7.23
CA ILE A 355 35.01 13.83 -6.66
C ILE A 355 33.78 13.59 -7.54
N PRO A 356 33.79 13.88 -8.86
CA PRO A 356 32.64 13.62 -9.71
C PRO A 356 32.19 12.16 -9.70
N ILE A 357 33.11 11.20 -9.76
CA ILE A 357 32.73 9.77 -9.72
C ILE A 357 32.13 9.40 -8.37
N SER A 358 32.72 9.88 -7.26
CA SER A 358 32.16 9.62 -5.92
C SER A 358 30.79 10.26 -5.74
N ALA A 359 30.63 11.51 -6.21
CA ALA A 359 29.37 12.24 -6.17
C ALA A 359 28.30 11.55 -7.04
N PHE A 360 28.68 11.04 -8.22
CA PHE A 360 27.79 10.27 -9.11
C PHE A 360 27.25 9.01 -8.43
N VAL A 361 28.11 8.25 -7.72
CA VAL A 361 27.67 7.07 -6.96
C VAL A 361 26.79 7.48 -5.78
N CYS A 362 27.14 8.52 -5.03
CA CYS A 362 26.30 9.02 -3.93
C CYS A 362 24.93 9.52 -4.43
N ALA A 363 24.89 10.19 -5.58
CA ALA A 363 23.65 10.63 -6.22
C ALA A 363 22.78 9.44 -6.62
N GLY A 364 23.38 8.37 -7.15
CA GLY A 364 22.68 7.12 -7.45
C GLY A 364 22.13 6.44 -6.21
N MET A 365 22.85 6.44 -5.10
CA MET A 365 22.37 5.94 -3.81
C MET A 365 21.20 6.77 -3.28
N LEU A 366 21.30 8.10 -3.29
CA LEU A 366 20.23 9.00 -2.88
C LEU A 366 18.99 8.89 -3.78
N LEU A 367 19.19 8.66 -5.09
CA LEU A 367 18.10 8.38 -6.00
C LEU A 367 17.39 7.09 -5.62
N SER A 368 18.15 6.05 -5.25
CA SER A 368 17.58 4.78 -4.74
C SER A 368 16.78 4.99 -3.47
N ASP A 369 17.28 5.78 -2.53
CA ASP A 369 16.57 6.15 -1.30
C ASP A 369 15.30 6.96 -1.61
N GLY A 370 15.37 7.89 -2.56
CA GLY A 370 14.23 8.67 -3.03
C GLY A 370 13.14 7.77 -3.62
N LEU A 371 13.51 6.81 -4.44
CA LEU A 371 12.56 5.83 -5.01
C LEU A 371 11.99 4.90 -3.93
N TYR A 372 12.79 4.51 -2.94
CA TYR A 372 12.29 3.75 -1.79
C TYR A 372 11.11 4.45 -1.10
N PHE A 373 11.16 5.78 -0.96
CA PHE A 373 10.12 6.55 -0.30
C PHE A 373 9.00 7.05 -1.22
N SER A 374 9.23 7.10 -2.54
CA SER A 374 8.30 7.71 -3.51
C SER A 374 7.48 6.70 -4.30
N GLU A 375 7.73 5.40 -4.16
CA GLU A 375 6.97 4.39 -4.88
C GLU A 375 5.48 4.42 -4.49
N PRO A 376 4.56 4.25 -5.48
CA PRO A 376 3.12 4.34 -5.25
C PRO A 376 2.58 3.20 -4.37
N TYR A 377 3.31 2.11 -4.27
CA TYR A 377 2.94 0.95 -3.47
C TYR A 377 3.96 0.70 -2.36
N PRO A 378 3.51 0.35 -1.14
CA PRO A 378 4.42 -0.03 -0.07
C PRO A 378 5.28 -1.22 -0.52
N LEU A 379 6.55 -1.20 -0.14
CA LEU A 379 7.51 -2.26 -0.48
C LEU A 379 7.21 -3.57 0.23
N LYS A 380 6.58 -3.50 1.40
CA LYS A 380 6.15 -4.63 2.23
C LYS A 380 4.65 -4.85 2.08
N GLU A 381 4.19 -6.07 2.33
CA GLU A 381 2.78 -6.43 2.29
C GLU A 381 1.96 -5.55 3.25
N ASP A 382 0.83 -5.04 2.79
CA ASP A 382 -0.04 -4.19 3.62
C ASP A 382 -1.08 -5.01 4.43
N TRP A 383 -0.58 -5.84 5.32
CA TRP A 383 -1.41 -6.62 6.26
C TRP A 383 -2.18 -5.71 7.22
N ARG A 384 -1.56 -4.62 7.66
CA ARG A 384 -2.24 -3.62 8.51
C ARG A 384 -3.46 -3.03 7.81
N GLY A 385 -3.30 -2.59 6.57
CA GLY A 385 -4.41 -2.05 5.78
C GLY A 385 -5.52 -3.06 5.58
N ALA A 386 -5.18 -4.30 5.20
CA ALA A 386 -6.13 -5.38 4.98
C ALA A 386 -6.91 -5.73 6.25
N LEU A 387 -6.21 -5.97 7.37
CA LEU A 387 -6.86 -6.33 8.64
C LEU A 387 -7.60 -5.16 9.26
N ALA A 388 -7.10 -3.93 9.18
CA ALA A 388 -7.80 -2.74 9.65
C ALA A 388 -9.08 -2.47 8.83
N TRP A 389 -9.06 -2.72 7.52
CA TRP A 389 -10.28 -2.63 6.70
C TRP A 389 -11.27 -3.73 7.07
N THR A 390 -10.80 -4.97 7.23
CA THR A 390 -11.62 -6.11 7.66
C THR A 390 -12.25 -5.86 9.03
N ASN A 391 -11.47 -5.40 10.03
CA ASN A 391 -11.97 -5.07 11.38
C ASN A 391 -13.18 -4.12 11.37
N ARG A 392 -13.20 -3.17 10.40
CA ARG A 392 -14.28 -2.19 10.29
C ARG A 392 -15.54 -2.73 9.59
N GLN A 393 -15.42 -3.86 8.93
CA GLN A 393 -16.45 -4.38 8.05
C GLN A 393 -17.10 -5.66 8.54
N VAL A 394 -16.41 -6.44 9.38
CA VAL A 394 -16.91 -7.71 9.90
C VAL A 394 -17.90 -7.52 11.04
N ILE A 395 -18.79 -8.47 11.16
CA ILE A 395 -19.77 -8.58 12.25
C ILE A 395 -19.59 -9.94 12.96
N SER A 396 -20.14 -10.09 14.15
CA SER A 396 -19.97 -11.29 14.99
C SER A 396 -20.42 -12.61 14.32
N LYS A 397 -21.37 -12.51 13.38
CA LYS A 397 -21.87 -13.66 12.60
C LYS A 397 -21.01 -14.02 11.38
N ASP A 398 -20.00 -13.23 11.08
CA ASP A 398 -19.04 -13.52 10.00
C ASP A 398 -17.96 -14.48 10.48
N LEU A 399 -17.19 -15.03 9.56
CA LEU A 399 -15.97 -15.78 9.81
C LEU A 399 -14.84 -15.18 8.97
N VAL A 400 -13.74 -14.82 9.62
CA VAL A 400 -12.52 -14.40 8.93
C VAL A 400 -11.56 -15.57 8.84
N ILE A 401 -11.09 -15.88 7.64
CA ILE A 401 -10.11 -16.93 7.39
C ILE A 401 -8.85 -16.27 6.82
N LEU A 402 -7.74 -16.45 7.51
CA LEU A 402 -6.42 -16.01 7.04
C LEU A 402 -5.64 -17.22 6.52
N GLN A 403 -5.35 -17.19 5.21
CA GLN A 403 -4.76 -18.34 4.51
C GLN A 403 -3.23 -18.25 4.51
N ASP A 404 -2.63 -18.39 5.65
CA ASP A 404 -1.22 -18.65 5.91
C ASP A 404 -1.00 -18.71 7.43
N LEU A 405 -0.60 -19.87 7.94
CA LEU A 405 -0.33 -20.05 9.37
C LEU A 405 0.82 -19.19 9.88
N THR A 406 1.79 -18.87 9.03
CA THR A 406 2.94 -18.03 9.42
C THR A 406 2.53 -16.59 9.75
N LEU A 407 1.32 -16.19 9.36
CA LEU A 407 0.74 -14.89 9.67
C LEU A 407 0.08 -14.82 11.06
N THR A 408 0.11 -15.90 11.85
CA THR A 408 -0.42 -15.91 13.23
C THR A 408 0.01 -14.69 14.05
N PRO A 409 1.28 -14.25 14.03
CA PRO A 409 1.70 -13.06 14.78
C PRO A 409 1.06 -11.77 14.29
N LEU A 410 0.93 -11.60 12.97
CA LEU A 410 0.32 -10.41 12.39
C LEU A 410 -1.17 -10.37 12.62
N ALA A 411 -1.83 -11.52 12.54
CA ALA A 411 -3.23 -11.67 12.88
C ALA A 411 -3.51 -11.22 14.33
N ARG A 412 -2.72 -11.70 15.29
CA ARG A 412 -2.83 -11.29 16.70
C ARG A 412 -2.52 -9.82 16.94
N TYR A 413 -1.70 -9.21 16.09
CA TYR A 413 -1.29 -7.82 16.26
C TYR A 413 -2.26 -6.83 15.64
N TYR A 414 -2.83 -7.13 14.47
CA TYR A 414 -3.67 -6.20 13.71
C TYR A 414 -5.17 -6.53 13.73
N TYR A 415 -5.55 -7.78 14.01
CA TYR A 415 -6.95 -8.14 13.98
C TYR A 415 -7.62 -7.89 15.34
N HIS A 416 -8.68 -7.06 15.31
CA HIS A 416 -9.49 -6.69 16.47
C HIS A 416 -10.99 -6.64 16.09
N GLY A 417 -11.37 -7.34 15.01
CA GLY A 417 -12.75 -7.40 14.55
C GLY A 417 -13.65 -8.22 15.48
N SER A 418 -14.96 -8.03 15.34
CA SER A 418 -15.98 -8.75 16.13
C SER A 418 -16.18 -10.21 15.69
N ALA A 419 -15.81 -10.55 14.45
CA ALA A 419 -15.90 -11.89 13.91
C ALA A 419 -14.78 -12.81 14.42
N PRO A 420 -15.03 -14.12 14.59
CA PRO A 420 -13.95 -15.07 14.85
C PRO A 420 -12.95 -15.09 13.69
N LEU A 421 -11.67 -15.18 14.04
CA LEU A 421 -10.56 -15.30 13.09
C LEU A 421 -9.97 -16.71 13.19
N LEU A 422 -9.90 -17.40 12.06
CA LEU A 422 -9.22 -18.68 11.93
C LEU A 422 -8.07 -18.57 10.93
N LEU A 423 -6.99 -19.27 11.23
CA LEU A 423 -5.87 -19.39 10.31
C LEU A 423 -5.84 -20.81 9.74
N ILE A 424 -5.51 -20.91 8.47
CA ILE A 424 -5.37 -22.18 7.77
C ILE A 424 -4.07 -22.19 6.95
N GLY A 425 -3.55 -23.37 6.65
CA GLY A 425 -2.44 -23.54 5.72
C GLY A 425 -2.76 -23.03 4.33
N ARG A 426 -1.73 -22.67 3.59
CA ARG A 426 -1.87 -22.25 2.18
C ARG A 426 -2.39 -23.38 1.29
N GLU A 427 -2.16 -24.62 1.67
CA GLU A 427 -2.50 -25.83 0.91
C GLU A 427 -2.73 -27.01 1.86
N GLY A 428 -3.37 -28.10 1.37
CA GLY A 428 -3.40 -29.40 2.03
C GLY A 428 -4.53 -29.60 3.04
N GLU A 429 -4.31 -30.55 3.97
CA GLU A 429 -5.30 -31.09 4.91
C GLU A 429 -6.05 -30.03 5.75
N GLU A 430 -5.43 -28.90 6.04
CA GLU A 430 -6.08 -27.84 6.81
C GLU A 430 -7.20 -27.14 6.04
N GLN A 431 -7.08 -27.03 4.72
CA GLN A 431 -8.18 -26.48 3.90
C GLN A 431 -9.35 -27.47 3.84
N GLU A 432 -9.05 -28.76 3.69
CA GLU A 432 -10.06 -29.81 3.71
C GLU A 432 -10.75 -29.93 5.07
N GLY A 433 -9.98 -29.85 6.15
CA GLY A 433 -10.50 -29.82 7.51
C GLY A 433 -11.40 -28.60 7.76
N MET A 434 -11.08 -27.44 7.20
CA MET A 434 -11.93 -26.25 7.26
C MET A 434 -13.26 -26.47 6.50
N ILE A 435 -13.20 -27.06 5.32
CA ILE A 435 -14.41 -27.38 4.54
C ILE A 435 -15.31 -28.31 5.35
N GLN A 436 -14.76 -29.41 5.90
CA GLN A 436 -15.52 -30.33 6.73
C GLN A 436 -16.13 -29.64 7.96
N ALA A 437 -15.38 -28.74 8.62
CA ALA A 437 -15.89 -27.98 9.74
C ALA A 437 -17.05 -27.05 9.35
N LEU A 438 -16.96 -26.39 8.18
CA LEU A 438 -18.03 -25.56 7.65
C LEU A 438 -19.29 -26.36 7.28
N GLU A 439 -19.12 -27.53 6.69
CA GLU A 439 -20.23 -28.43 6.32
C GLU A 439 -20.92 -29.05 7.54
N ALA A 440 -20.15 -29.42 8.56
CA ALA A 440 -20.69 -30.03 9.78
C ALA A 440 -21.29 -29.01 10.76
N SER A 441 -20.99 -27.70 10.59
CA SER A 441 -21.45 -26.67 11.52
C SER A 441 -22.95 -26.43 11.43
N THR A 442 -23.64 -26.50 12.57
CA THR A 442 -25.06 -26.11 12.70
C THR A 442 -25.23 -24.58 12.75
N GLN A 443 -24.21 -23.85 13.22
CA GLN A 443 -24.15 -22.39 13.22
C GLN A 443 -23.20 -21.93 12.14
N ARG A 444 -23.69 -21.90 10.90
CA ARG A 444 -22.86 -21.49 9.76
C ARG A 444 -22.70 -19.98 9.75
N PRO A 445 -21.48 -19.47 9.45
CA PRO A 445 -21.27 -18.04 9.33
C PRO A 445 -22.08 -17.47 8.16
N GLU A 446 -22.55 -16.25 8.30
CA GLU A 446 -23.29 -15.58 7.21
C GLU A 446 -22.38 -15.27 6.04
N ARG A 447 -21.16 -14.79 6.34
CA ARG A 447 -20.14 -14.49 5.33
C ARG A 447 -18.78 -15.03 5.75
N ILE A 448 -18.01 -15.41 4.75
CA ILE A 448 -16.60 -15.77 4.90
C ILE A 448 -15.75 -14.66 4.28
N TRP A 449 -14.79 -14.18 5.05
CA TRP A 449 -13.79 -13.21 4.68
C TRP A 449 -12.46 -13.93 4.51
N LEU A 450 -12.14 -14.32 3.27
CA LEU A 450 -10.88 -15.00 2.98
C LEU A 450 -9.78 -13.96 2.72
N ILE A 451 -8.77 -13.91 3.59
CA ILE A 451 -7.63 -13.02 3.47
C ILE A 451 -6.42 -13.84 3.04
N THR A 452 -5.78 -13.46 1.95
CA THR A 452 -4.68 -14.21 1.37
C THR A 452 -3.66 -13.31 0.69
N GLY A 453 -2.40 -13.75 0.65
CA GLY A 453 -1.32 -13.17 -0.16
C GLY A 453 -1.12 -13.87 -1.51
N LEU A 454 -1.93 -14.88 -1.84
CA LEU A 454 -1.80 -15.58 -3.11
C LEU A 454 -2.22 -14.69 -4.30
N SER A 455 -1.59 -14.91 -5.45
CA SER A 455 -2.05 -14.29 -6.71
C SER A 455 -3.42 -14.85 -7.11
N GLN A 456 -4.12 -14.19 -8.01
CA GLN A 456 -5.42 -14.69 -8.48
C GLN A 456 -5.27 -16.04 -9.20
N GLU A 457 -4.16 -16.23 -9.94
CA GLU A 457 -3.84 -17.50 -10.59
C GLU A 457 -3.54 -18.60 -9.56
N ASP A 458 -2.77 -18.28 -8.52
CA ASP A 458 -2.41 -19.23 -7.46
C ASP A 458 -3.61 -19.65 -6.61
N LEU A 459 -4.57 -18.74 -6.42
CA LEU A 459 -5.76 -18.97 -5.60
C LEU A 459 -6.67 -20.05 -6.18
N PHE A 460 -6.68 -20.18 -7.51
CA PHE A 460 -7.51 -21.15 -8.23
C PHE A 460 -6.72 -22.35 -8.78
N ARG A 461 -5.49 -22.59 -8.27
CA ARG A 461 -4.77 -23.84 -8.58
C ARG A 461 -5.50 -25.07 -8.01
N PRO A 462 -5.34 -26.26 -8.62
CA PRO A 462 -6.03 -27.48 -8.18
C PRO A 462 -5.85 -27.85 -6.71
N ASN A 463 -4.74 -27.43 -6.10
CA ASN A 463 -4.40 -27.68 -4.68
C ASN A 463 -5.00 -26.66 -3.70
N GLN A 464 -5.83 -25.72 -4.17
CA GLN A 464 -6.52 -24.73 -3.35
C GLN A 464 -7.97 -25.15 -3.08
N ALA A 465 -8.15 -26.14 -2.20
CA ALA A 465 -9.45 -26.75 -1.95
C ALA A 465 -10.50 -25.75 -1.44
N LEU A 466 -10.15 -24.88 -0.47
CA LEU A 466 -11.11 -23.93 0.13
C LEU A 466 -11.59 -22.86 -0.87
N PRO A 467 -10.74 -22.16 -1.64
CA PRO A 467 -11.21 -21.24 -2.68
C PRO A 467 -12.12 -21.89 -3.72
N HIS A 468 -11.82 -23.11 -4.15
CA HIS A 468 -12.69 -23.86 -5.07
C HIS A 468 -14.02 -24.20 -4.43
N TRP A 469 -14.02 -24.68 -3.18
CA TRP A 469 -15.24 -25.00 -2.46
C TRP A 469 -16.11 -23.75 -2.24
N LEU A 470 -15.51 -22.63 -1.84
CA LEU A 470 -16.22 -21.35 -1.70
C LEU A 470 -16.84 -20.89 -3.01
N SER A 471 -16.12 -21.02 -4.11
CA SER A 471 -16.65 -20.65 -5.43
C SER A 471 -17.83 -21.51 -5.87
N ALA A 472 -17.87 -22.77 -5.44
CA ALA A 472 -18.96 -23.71 -5.76
C ALA A 472 -20.16 -23.60 -4.80
N ASN A 473 -19.93 -23.23 -3.52
CA ASN A 473 -20.94 -23.32 -2.46
C ASN A 473 -21.35 -21.97 -1.86
N SER A 474 -20.87 -20.86 -2.41
CA SER A 474 -21.17 -19.52 -1.91
C SER A 474 -21.23 -18.50 -3.03
N LEU A 475 -21.83 -17.37 -2.71
CA LEU A 475 -21.88 -16.24 -3.61
C LEU A 475 -20.68 -15.32 -3.31
N TYR A 476 -19.82 -15.14 -4.30
CA TYR A 476 -18.72 -14.17 -4.20
C TYR A 476 -19.26 -12.74 -4.23
N LEU A 477 -19.02 -11.97 -3.17
CA LEU A 477 -19.55 -10.63 -3.00
C LEU A 477 -18.63 -9.56 -3.56
N MET A 478 -17.38 -9.60 -3.14
CA MET A 478 -16.40 -8.58 -3.49
C MET A 478 -14.97 -9.01 -3.18
N GLN A 479 -14.04 -8.30 -3.78
CA GLN A 479 -12.63 -8.36 -3.46
C GLN A 479 -12.10 -6.96 -3.17
N LYS A 480 -11.33 -6.83 -2.09
CA LYS A 480 -10.49 -5.67 -1.84
C LYS A 480 -9.04 -6.08 -1.96
N VAL A 481 -8.27 -5.33 -2.72
CA VAL A 481 -6.84 -5.58 -2.92
C VAL A 481 -6.04 -4.49 -2.23
N PHE A 482 -5.03 -4.91 -1.49
CA PHE A 482 -4.03 -4.06 -0.85
C PHE A 482 -2.70 -4.31 -1.56
N PRO A 483 -2.38 -3.47 -2.55
CA PRO A 483 -1.22 -3.71 -3.39
C PRO A 483 0.07 -3.43 -2.63
N SER A 484 1.07 -4.26 -2.86
CA SER A 484 2.46 -4.02 -2.48
C SER A 484 3.38 -4.43 -3.62
N ARG A 485 4.66 -4.15 -3.49
CA ARG A 485 5.63 -4.51 -4.52
C ARG A 485 5.84 -6.02 -4.64
N ASN A 486 5.81 -6.73 -3.52
CA ASN A 486 6.13 -8.16 -3.49
C ASN A 486 4.87 -9.04 -3.56
N ILE A 487 3.95 -8.83 -2.65
CA ILE A 487 2.75 -9.66 -2.48
C ILE A 487 1.55 -8.75 -2.28
N TRP A 488 0.55 -8.90 -3.12
CA TRP A 488 -0.72 -8.20 -2.97
C TRP A 488 -1.61 -8.94 -1.98
N VAL A 489 -1.94 -8.30 -0.88
CA VAL A 489 -2.89 -8.86 0.07
C VAL A 489 -4.30 -8.69 -0.48
N ARG A 490 -5.06 -9.78 -0.56
CA ARG A 490 -6.44 -9.80 -1.04
C ARG A 490 -7.38 -10.18 0.08
N VAL A 491 -8.49 -9.48 0.15
CA VAL A 491 -9.62 -9.84 1.00
C VAL A 491 -10.78 -10.15 0.08
N LEU A 492 -11.18 -11.42 0.03
CA LEU A 492 -12.32 -11.91 -0.73
C LEU A 492 -13.48 -12.19 0.22
N VAL A 493 -14.66 -11.75 -0.12
CA VAL A 493 -15.85 -11.91 0.72
C VAL A 493 -16.85 -12.79 0.01
N TYR A 494 -17.31 -13.81 0.70
CA TYR A 494 -18.27 -14.78 0.21
C TYR A 494 -19.49 -14.81 1.11
N ASP A 495 -20.70 -14.81 0.54
CA ASP A 495 -21.95 -15.05 1.25
C ASP A 495 -22.33 -16.54 1.09
N LEU A 496 -22.28 -17.26 2.18
CA LEU A 496 -22.75 -18.63 2.22
C LEU A 496 -24.27 -18.59 2.23
N TYR A 497 -24.93 -19.15 1.22
CA TYR A 497 -26.41 -19.30 1.21
C TYR A 497 -27.22 -18.09 0.74
N ALA A 498 -26.66 -17.23 -0.10
CA ALA A 498 -27.37 -16.06 -0.63
C ALA A 498 -28.72 -16.39 -1.33
N TRP A 499 -28.91 -17.62 -1.81
CA TRP A 499 -30.11 -18.08 -2.50
C TRP A 499 -30.93 -19.19 -1.77
N ASP A 500 -30.49 -19.59 -0.58
CA ASP A 500 -31.18 -20.65 0.19
C ASP A 500 -32.06 -20.09 1.31
N ARG A 501 -31.95 -18.81 1.63
CA ARG A 501 -32.72 -18.16 2.68
C ARG A 501 -33.97 -17.49 2.14
N GLN A 502 -35.09 -17.82 2.74
CA GLN A 502 -36.34 -17.11 2.53
C GLN A 502 -36.39 -15.87 3.44
N PRO A 503 -37.13 -14.80 3.05
CA PRO A 503 -37.38 -13.66 3.92
C PRO A 503 -38.02 -14.12 5.23
N SER A 504 -37.64 -13.45 6.33
CA SER A 504 -38.29 -13.68 7.63
C SER A 504 -39.76 -13.19 7.61
N PRO A 505 -40.58 -13.63 8.54
CA PRO A 505 -41.98 -13.12 8.67
C PRO A 505 -42.04 -11.60 8.93
N GLU A 506 -40.96 -11.01 9.44
CA GLU A 506 -40.83 -9.58 9.73
C GLU A 506 -40.29 -8.76 8.55
N ALA A 507 -39.95 -9.42 7.43
CA ALA A 507 -39.43 -8.76 6.25
C ALA A 507 -40.48 -7.80 5.66
N ILE A 508 -40.03 -6.59 5.34
CA ILE A 508 -40.89 -5.57 4.75
C ILE A 508 -41.09 -5.91 3.27
N PRO A 509 -42.35 -6.13 2.83
CA PRO A 509 -42.59 -6.37 1.42
C PRO A 509 -42.35 -5.10 0.62
N VAL A 510 -41.64 -5.24 -0.49
CA VAL A 510 -41.27 -4.17 -1.39
C VAL A 510 -41.59 -4.62 -2.81
N ASP A 511 -42.12 -3.71 -3.61
CA ASP A 511 -42.29 -3.94 -5.05
C ASP A 511 -41.53 -2.87 -5.82
N LEU A 512 -40.19 -2.86 -5.65
CA LEU A 512 -39.33 -1.96 -6.38
C LEU A 512 -38.85 -2.67 -7.65
N ARG A 513 -39.30 -2.20 -8.82
CA ARG A 513 -38.85 -2.69 -10.11
C ARG A 513 -37.73 -1.78 -10.65
N ILE A 514 -36.61 -2.35 -10.97
CA ILE A 514 -35.48 -1.68 -11.62
C ILE A 514 -35.55 -2.01 -13.10
N GLY A 515 -36.24 -1.18 -13.85
CA GLY A 515 -36.60 -1.47 -15.23
C GLY A 515 -37.35 -2.81 -15.33
N SER A 516 -37.11 -3.57 -16.41
CA SER A 516 -37.56 -4.94 -16.56
C SER A 516 -36.57 -5.97 -16.01
N TYR A 517 -35.45 -5.52 -15.40
CA TYR A 517 -34.26 -6.33 -15.14
C TYR A 517 -34.29 -7.03 -13.80
N LEU A 518 -34.68 -6.31 -12.74
CA LEU A 518 -34.68 -6.80 -11.37
C LEU A 518 -35.92 -6.32 -10.63
N ARG A 519 -36.33 -7.10 -9.66
CA ARG A 519 -37.37 -6.72 -8.73
C ARG A 519 -36.91 -6.98 -7.30
N LEU A 520 -36.87 -5.92 -6.48
CA LEU A 520 -36.69 -6.06 -5.04
C LEU A 520 -38.05 -6.43 -4.42
N ARG A 521 -38.12 -7.60 -3.79
CA ARG A 521 -39.37 -8.17 -3.24
C ARG A 521 -39.49 -7.92 -1.76
N TRP A 522 -38.39 -7.97 -1.04
CA TRP A 522 -38.38 -7.90 0.41
C TRP A 522 -37.13 -7.21 0.90
N ILE A 523 -37.24 -6.53 2.06
CA ILE A 523 -36.12 -5.97 2.80
C ILE A 523 -36.26 -6.41 4.25
N GLU A 524 -35.20 -6.96 4.82
CA GLU A 524 -35.05 -7.21 6.27
C GLU A 524 -34.09 -6.20 6.88
N GLY A 525 -34.34 -5.81 8.11
CA GLY A 525 -33.56 -4.83 8.86
C GLY A 525 -34.31 -3.52 9.06
N PRO A 526 -33.64 -2.50 9.61
CA PRO A 526 -32.20 -2.44 9.86
C PRO A 526 -31.75 -3.26 11.08
N GLU A 527 -30.63 -3.97 10.94
CA GLU A 527 -29.89 -4.51 12.09
C GLU A 527 -28.71 -3.59 12.38
N LEU A 528 -28.60 -3.13 13.63
CA LEU A 528 -27.52 -2.25 14.06
C LEU A 528 -26.48 -3.04 14.83
N GLU A 529 -25.29 -3.17 14.25
CA GLU A 529 -24.10 -3.67 14.92
C GLU A 529 -23.03 -2.59 14.82
N HIS A 530 -22.99 -1.73 15.83
CA HIS A 530 -22.14 -0.53 15.83
C HIS A 530 -20.72 -0.77 15.33
N PRO A 531 -20.21 0.00 14.37
CA PRO A 531 -20.83 1.16 13.73
C PRO A 531 -21.53 0.85 12.37
N ILE A 532 -21.95 -0.36 12.14
CA ILE A 532 -22.49 -0.80 10.84
C ILE A 532 -23.98 -0.99 10.96
N LEU A 533 -24.73 -0.37 10.07
CA LEU A 533 -26.14 -0.57 9.84
C LEU A 533 -26.31 -1.51 8.65
N ARG A 534 -27.13 -2.54 8.82
CA ARG A 534 -27.25 -3.64 7.89
C ARG A 534 -28.68 -3.88 7.47
N TRP A 535 -28.87 -4.14 6.18
CA TRP A 535 -30.12 -4.62 5.61
C TRP A 535 -29.87 -5.83 4.73
N TRP A 536 -30.91 -6.62 4.54
CA TRP A 536 -30.95 -7.71 3.59
C TRP A 536 -31.98 -7.42 2.52
N PHE A 537 -31.55 -7.35 1.25
CA PHE A 537 -32.39 -7.14 0.09
C PHE A 537 -32.61 -8.48 -0.61
N PHE A 538 -33.86 -8.84 -0.88
CA PHE A 538 -34.21 -10.05 -1.56
C PHE A 538 -34.72 -9.73 -2.96
N TRP A 539 -33.90 -10.11 -3.92
CA TRP A 539 -34.06 -9.80 -5.31
C TRP A 539 -34.68 -10.97 -6.08
N GLU A 540 -35.58 -10.66 -7.01
CA GLU A 540 -36.11 -11.57 -8.04
C GLU A 540 -35.52 -11.14 -9.39
N LYS A 541 -35.07 -12.14 -10.18
CA LYS A 541 -34.56 -11.92 -11.53
C LYS A 541 -35.69 -11.56 -12.46
N GLY A 542 -35.54 -10.52 -13.27
CA GLY A 542 -36.44 -10.14 -14.35
C GLY A 542 -35.92 -10.56 -15.73
N SER A 543 -36.22 -9.77 -16.77
CA SER A 543 -35.68 -10.00 -18.11
C SER A 543 -34.15 -9.71 -18.12
N LEU A 544 -33.40 -10.58 -18.76
CA LEU A 544 -31.96 -10.51 -18.84
C LEU A 544 -31.46 -9.28 -19.60
N SER A 545 -30.58 -8.51 -18.98
CA SER A 545 -29.66 -7.62 -19.71
C SER A 545 -28.29 -7.65 -19.03
N SER A 546 -27.24 -7.44 -19.81
CA SER A 546 -25.85 -7.35 -19.35
C SER A 546 -25.53 -6.02 -18.65
N LEU A 547 -26.49 -5.40 -17.99
CA LEU A 547 -26.34 -4.10 -17.37
C LEU A 547 -25.49 -4.18 -16.09
N ASN A 548 -24.56 -3.25 -15.96
CA ASN A 548 -23.76 -3.08 -14.75
C ASN A 548 -24.51 -2.17 -13.77
N LEU A 549 -25.47 -2.77 -13.05
CA LEU A 549 -26.38 -2.06 -12.15
C LEU A 549 -25.71 -1.71 -10.82
N TRP A 550 -25.90 -0.46 -10.39
CA TRP A 550 -25.39 0.07 -9.13
C TRP A 550 -26.55 0.59 -8.28
N LEU A 551 -26.39 0.53 -6.96
CA LEU A 551 -27.26 1.14 -5.97
C LEU A 551 -26.57 2.34 -5.34
N ASP A 552 -27.27 3.46 -5.29
CA ASP A 552 -26.94 4.61 -4.46
C ASP A 552 -27.89 4.59 -3.26
N ILE A 553 -27.36 4.26 -2.10
CA ILE A 553 -28.12 4.01 -0.88
C ILE A 553 -27.78 5.11 0.11
N ARG A 554 -28.79 5.84 0.57
CA ARG A 554 -28.63 6.99 1.45
C ARG A 554 -29.45 6.82 2.71
N LEU A 555 -28.83 7.10 3.86
CA LEU A 555 -29.52 7.28 5.12
C LEU A 555 -29.95 8.74 5.21
N ILE A 556 -31.24 9.00 5.23
CA ILE A 556 -31.80 10.35 5.28
C ILE A 556 -32.65 10.54 6.54
N ASP A 557 -32.62 11.75 7.09
CA ASP A 557 -33.51 12.11 8.20
C ASP A 557 -34.89 12.55 7.71
N GLY A 558 -35.77 12.94 8.66
CA GLY A 558 -37.12 13.43 8.37
C GLY A 558 -37.19 14.71 7.51
N ARG A 559 -36.07 15.39 7.32
CA ARG A 559 -35.93 16.60 6.48
C ARG A 559 -35.31 16.30 5.11
N GLY A 560 -34.88 15.05 4.89
CA GLY A 560 -34.24 14.64 3.67
C GLY A 560 -32.73 14.88 3.62
N GLU A 561 -32.10 15.28 4.73
CA GLU A 561 -30.63 15.45 4.79
C GLU A 561 -29.95 14.09 4.84
N VAL A 562 -28.87 13.97 4.06
CA VAL A 562 -28.13 12.71 3.93
C VAL A 562 -27.06 12.59 5.02
N TRP A 563 -27.20 11.63 5.89
CA TRP A 563 -26.26 11.34 6.99
C TRP A 563 -25.20 10.32 6.64
N ALA A 564 -25.55 9.36 5.83
CA ALA A 564 -24.60 8.38 5.29
C ALA A 564 -25.01 8.01 3.86
N ARG A 565 -24.03 7.64 3.06
CA ARG A 565 -24.24 7.22 1.68
C ARG A 565 -23.31 6.05 1.39
N GLU A 566 -23.87 5.03 0.75
CA GLU A 566 -23.12 3.90 0.23
C GLU A 566 -23.47 3.72 -1.24
N VAL A 567 -22.46 3.60 -2.09
CA VAL A 567 -22.63 3.32 -3.51
C VAL A 567 -22.00 1.97 -3.77
N GLN A 568 -22.83 0.99 -4.11
CA GLN A 568 -22.36 -0.36 -4.35
C GLN A 568 -22.97 -0.94 -5.61
N PRO A 569 -22.23 -1.77 -6.36
CA PRO A 569 -22.80 -2.48 -7.50
C PRO A 569 -23.76 -3.57 -7.04
N ILE A 570 -24.76 -3.86 -7.87
CA ILE A 570 -25.56 -5.07 -7.71
C ILE A 570 -24.73 -6.23 -8.29
N TRP A 571 -23.91 -6.85 -7.42
CA TRP A 571 -23.13 -8.06 -7.71
C TRP A 571 -22.18 -7.96 -8.93
N PRO A 572 -21.10 -7.18 -8.88
CA PRO A 572 -20.18 -7.03 -10.02
C PRO A 572 -19.48 -8.34 -10.42
N SER A 573 -19.33 -9.26 -9.49
CA SER A 573 -18.66 -10.55 -9.71
C SER A 573 -19.61 -11.70 -9.99
N PHE A 574 -20.89 -11.52 -9.72
CA PHE A 574 -21.95 -12.46 -10.03
C PHE A 574 -23.15 -11.69 -10.55
N PRO A 575 -23.09 -11.25 -11.81
CA PRO A 575 -24.13 -10.40 -12.39
C PRO A 575 -25.49 -11.10 -12.43
N PRO A 576 -26.59 -10.35 -12.45
CA PRO A 576 -27.94 -10.88 -12.37
C PRO A 576 -28.30 -11.90 -13.47
N ASP A 577 -27.60 -11.88 -14.61
CA ASP A 577 -27.76 -12.88 -15.68
C ASP A 577 -27.43 -14.31 -15.22
N ARG A 578 -26.54 -14.47 -14.24
CA ARG A 578 -26.16 -15.76 -13.66
C ARG A 578 -27.01 -16.19 -12.47
N TRP A 579 -27.95 -15.36 -12.02
CA TRP A 579 -28.81 -15.71 -10.90
C TRP A 579 -29.76 -16.85 -11.25
N PRO A 580 -30.07 -17.74 -10.27
CA PRO A 580 -31.01 -18.84 -10.50
C PRO A 580 -32.40 -18.28 -10.80
N GLU A 581 -33.04 -18.86 -11.78
CA GLU A 581 -34.43 -18.53 -12.12
C GLU A 581 -35.38 -18.99 -11.01
N SER A 582 -36.42 -18.23 -10.77
CA SER A 582 -37.47 -18.53 -9.78
C SER A 582 -37.01 -18.63 -8.32
N ARG A 583 -35.81 -18.10 -7.99
CA ARG A 583 -35.31 -17.97 -6.61
C ARG A 583 -35.08 -16.54 -6.24
N LEU A 584 -35.24 -16.24 -4.95
CA LEU A 584 -34.86 -14.96 -4.38
C LEU A 584 -33.37 -14.99 -4.09
N VAL A 585 -32.67 -13.95 -4.53
CA VAL A 585 -31.25 -13.76 -4.23
C VAL A 585 -31.12 -12.73 -3.13
N ARG A 586 -30.54 -13.14 -1.99
CA ARG A 586 -30.34 -12.28 -0.84
C ARG A 586 -29.04 -11.49 -0.96
N GLN A 587 -29.15 -10.17 -1.03
CA GLN A 587 -28.01 -9.25 -1.02
C GLN A 587 -27.92 -8.54 0.33
N GLN A 588 -26.75 -8.53 0.94
CA GLN A 588 -26.49 -7.69 2.10
C GLN A 588 -26.13 -6.27 1.65
N VAL A 589 -26.88 -5.32 2.18
CA VAL A 589 -26.57 -3.89 2.09
C VAL A 589 -26.03 -3.43 3.43
N ARG A 590 -24.89 -2.75 3.42
CA ARG A 590 -24.22 -2.29 4.63
C ARG A 590 -23.89 -0.84 4.51
N MET A 591 -24.07 -0.14 5.60
CA MET A 591 -23.77 1.28 5.68
C MET A 591 -23.06 1.56 7.00
N ARG A 592 -21.93 2.24 6.93
CA ARG A 592 -21.24 2.67 8.13
C ARG A 592 -21.85 3.97 8.64
N LEU A 593 -22.29 3.94 9.89
CA LEU A 593 -22.81 5.13 10.56
C LEU A 593 -21.68 6.12 10.83
N PRO A 594 -21.90 7.41 10.55
CA PRO A 594 -20.92 8.43 10.90
C PRO A 594 -20.89 8.62 12.42
N PRO A 595 -19.70 8.80 13.02
CA PRO A 595 -19.60 9.22 14.42
C PRO A 595 -20.35 10.54 14.62
N GLY A 596 -21.08 10.65 15.74
CA GLY A 596 -21.92 11.83 16.02
C GLY A 596 -23.27 11.83 15.30
N LEU A 597 -23.70 10.69 14.75
CA LEU A 597 -25.07 10.53 14.29
C LEU A 597 -26.02 10.74 15.47
N PRO A 598 -26.92 11.73 15.43
CA PRO A 598 -27.85 11.98 16.54
C PRO A 598 -28.93 10.89 16.63
N PRO A 599 -29.49 10.64 17.80
CA PRO A 599 -30.70 9.81 17.92
C PRO A 599 -31.85 10.45 17.15
N GLY A 600 -32.59 9.65 16.40
CA GLY A 600 -33.68 10.20 15.59
C GLY A 600 -34.33 9.20 14.65
N ILE A 601 -35.27 9.70 13.89
CA ILE A 601 -36.01 8.92 12.89
C ILE A 601 -35.33 9.11 11.54
N TYR A 602 -34.98 7.97 10.93
CA TYR A 602 -34.29 7.91 9.64
C TYR A 602 -35.05 7.06 8.62
N ARG A 603 -34.72 7.25 7.36
CA ARG A 603 -35.21 6.46 6.24
C ARG A 603 -34.04 6.05 5.36
N LEU A 604 -34.18 4.94 4.69
CA LEU A 604 -33.27 4.50 3.65
C LEU A 604 -33.82 4.93 2.29
N ARG A 605 -33.07 5.69 1.54
CA ARG A 605 -33.38 6.01 0.14
C ARG A 605 -32.47 5.20 -0.76
N VAL A 606 -33.07 4.46 -1.68
CA VAL A 606 -32.38 3.59 -2.62
C VAL A 606 -32.67 4.05 -4.04
N GLU A 607 -31.64 4.40 -4.77
CA GLU A 607 -31.71 4.72 -6.19
C GLU A 607 -30.85 3.70 -6.94
N ALA A 608 -31.36 3.18 -8.05
CA ALA A 608 -30.59 2.32 -8.94
C ALA A 608 -30.16 3.12 -10.17
N PHE A 609 -28.95 2.83 -10.63
CA PHE A 609 -28.43 3.41 -11.84
C PHE A 609 -27.57 2.40 -12.60
N ASP A 610 -27.61 2.46 -13.90
CA ASP A 610 -26.54 1.94 -14.75
C ASP A 610 -25.46 3.03 -14.84
N LEU A 611 -24.21 2.68 -15.13
CA LEU A 611 -23.10 3.65 -15.17
C LEU A 611 -23.40 4.91 -15.98
N ASP A 612 -24.32 4.81 -16.93
CA ASP A 612 -24.64 5.88 -17.90
C ASP A 612 -25.94 6.63 -17.57
N ARG A 613 -26.82 6.14 -16.68
CA ARG A 613 -28.12 6.76 -16.39
C ARG A 613 -28.77 6.25 -15.10
N ARG A 614 -29.56 7.13 -14.47
CA ARG A 614 -30.48 6.71 -13.42
C ARG A 614 -31.58 5.86 -14.03
N ILE A 615 -31.78 4.66 -13.52
CA ILE A 615 -32.88 3.79 -13.97
C ILE A 615 -34.10 4.13 -13.12
N PRO A 616 -35.22 4.56 -13.72
CA PRO A 616 -36.40 4.86 -12.95
C PRO A 616 -36.91 3.59 -12.27
N ALA A 617 -37.12 3.69 -10.97
CA ALA A 617 -37.74 2.66 -10.19
C ALA A 617 -39.25 2.93 -10.12
N ASN A 618 -40.11 2.03 -10.62
CA ASN A 618 -41.58 2.21 -10.68
C ASN A 618 -42.05 3.56 -11.34
N GLY A 619 -41.24 4.10 -12.27
CA GLY A 619 -41.54 5.40 -12.86
C GLY A 619 -41.16 6.62 -12.01
N ALA A 620 -40.56 6.44 -10.83
CA ALA A 620 -40.04 7.48 -9.95
C ALA A 620 -38.51 7.38 -9.78
N SER A 621 -37.86 8.47 -9.38
CA SER A 621 -36.40 8.59 -9.27
C SER A 621 -35.79 7.96 -8.02
N GLY A 622 -36.40 6.97 -7.40
CA GLY A 622 -35.90 6.27 -6.21
C GLY A 622 -37.00 5.70 -5.33
N TRP A 623 -36.61 4.85 -4.37
CA TRP A 623 -37.50 4.27 -3.38
C TRP A 623 -37.05 4.66 -1.96
N GLU A 624 -37.99 4.92 -1.06
CA GLU A 624 -37.71 5.21 0.35
C GLU A 624 -38.34 4.14 1.25
N SER A 625 -37.58 3.70 2.26
CA SER A 625 -38.05 2.77 3.28
C SER A 625 -39.10 3.42 4.20
N PRO A 626 -39.89 2.63 4.92
CA PRO A 626 -40.54 3.08 6.13
C PRO A 626 -39.51 3.71 7.08
N SER A 627 -39.99 4.63 7.90
CA SER A 627 -39.14 5.29 8.91
C SER A 627 -38.77 4.31 10.03
N PHE A 628 -37.53 4.38 10.51
CA PHE A 628 -37.03 3.62 11.64
C PHE A 628 -36.25 4.53 12.59
N PHE A 629 -36.20 4.15 13.88
CA PHE A 629 -35.49 4.90 14.89
C PHE A 629 -34.06 4.36 15.08
N LEU A 630 -33.07 5.25 15.16
CA LEU A 630 -31.70 4.93 15.55
C LEU A 630 -31.37 5.67 16.85
N GLU A 631 -30.73 5.00 17.82
CA GLU A 631 -30.30 5.57 19.08
C GLU A 631 -29.14 6.59 18.94
N GLY A 632 -28.65 6.79 17.74
CA GLY A 632 -27.48 7.59 17.47
C GLY A 632 -26.17 6.78 17.62
N TYR A 633 -25.07 7.39 17.18
CA TYR A 633 -23.75 6.74 17.26
C TYR A 633 -22.70 7.72 17.77
N THR A 634 -22.20 7.47 18.96
CA THR A 634 -21.00 8.11 19.52
C THR A 634 -19.89 7.05 19.50
N ASP A 635 -18.81 7.29 18.78
CA ASP A 635 -17.67 6.35 18.73
C ASP A 635 -17.03 6.25 20.14
N PRO A 636 -17.14 5.12 20.84
CA PRO A 636 -16.70 5.04 22.24
C PRO A 636 -15.21 4.81 22.40
N ALA A 637 -14.46 4.55 21.34
CA ALA A 637 -13.09 4.08 21.49
C ALA A 637 -12.08 4.76 20.56
N GLY A 638 -11.27 5.61 21.06
CA GLY A 638 -9.82 5.55 21.01
C GLY A 638 -9.08 5.61 19.67
N SER A 639 -9.72 5.86 18.53
CA SER A 639 -9.02 6.22 17.29
C SER A 639 -8.97 7.74 17.06
N MET A 640 -9.42 8.51 18.03
CA MET A 640 -9.38 9.97 17.96
C MET A 640 -7.97 10.43 18.33
N THR A 641 -7.27 10.99 17.36
CA THR A 641 -6.16 11.93 17.62
C THR A 641 -6.65 12.94 18.66
N PRO A 642 -5.84 13.33 19.66
CA PRO A 642 -6.28 14.32 20.65
C PRO A 642 -6.81 15.55 19.90
N GLY A 643 -8.10 15.84 20.11
CA GLY A 643 -8.79 16.88 19.36
C GLY A 643 -8.14 18.24 19.60
N VAL A 644 -7.99 19.03 18.54
CA VAL A 644 -7.43 20.35 18.62
C VAL A 644 -8.51 21.39 18.90
N ARG A 645 -8.24 22.28 19.84
CA ARG A 645 -9.12 23.39 20.20
C ARG A 645 -8.88 24.61 19.34
N SER A 646 -9.93 25.37 19.09
CA SER A 646 -9.83 26.67 18.43
C SER A 646 -10.24 27.78 19.38
N MET A 647 -9.68 28.96 19.21
CA MET A 647 -10.11 30.18 19.94
C MET A 647 -11.55 30.62 19.55
N GLY A 648 -12.21 29.87 18.69
CA GLY A 648 -13.60 30.07 18.27
C GLY A 648 -14.63 29.30 19.10
N GLY A 649 -14.24 28.65 20.19
CA GLY A 649 -15.13 27.89 21.07
C GLY A 649 -15.57 26.55 20.48
N VAL A 650 -14.78 25.95 19.61
CA VAL A 650 -14.99 24.60 19.08
C VAL A 650 -13.71 23.80 19.13
N GLN A 651 -13.85 22.51 19.34
CA GLN A 651 -12.79 21.52 19.26
C GLN A 651 -13.05 20.58 18.09
N LEU A 652 -12.06 20.40 17.22
CA LEU A 652 -12.10 19.37 16.18
C LEU A 652 -11.67 18.04 16.79
N LEU A 653 -12.58 17.09 16.93
CA LEU A 653 -12.30 15.77 17.49
C LEU A 653 -11.74 14.81 16.47
N ALA A 654 -12.28 14.84 15.24
CA ALA A 654 -11.80 14.01 14.14
C ALA A 654 -12.09 14.66 12.78
N ALA A 655 -11.26 14.35 11.80
CA ALA A 655 -11.47 14.68 10.40
C ALA A 655 -10.92 13.55 9.55
N ARG A 656 -11.76 12.98 8.69
CA ARG A 656 -11.32 11.86 7.84
C ARG A 656 -12.15 11.73 6.56
N PRO A 657 -11.56 11.24 5.46
CA PRO A 657 -12.32 10.73 4.33
C PRO A 657 -13.22 9.56 4.76
N VAL A 658 -14.39 9.46 4.16
CA VAL A 658 -15.37 8.37 4.41
C VAL A 658 -15.06 7.16 3.52
N VAL A 659 -14.46 7.42 2.35
CA VAL A 659 -14.07 6.40 1.39
C VAL A 659 -12.57 6.14 1.46
N ASP A 660 -12.18 4.89 1.24
CA ASP A 660 -10.77 4.50 1.16
C ASP A 660 -10.14 4.92 -0.18
N PRO A 661 -8.81 5.20 -0.22
CA PRO A 661 -8.10 5.45 -1.48
C PRO A 661 -8.24 4.24 -2.43
N PRO A 662 -8.08 4.43 -3.75
CA PRO A 662 -7.47 5.59 -4.38
C PRO A 662 -8.42 6.78 -4.59
N TYR A 663 -7.88 8.01 -4.43
CA TYR A 663 -8.59 9.24 -4.76
C TYR A 663 -8.10 9.75 -6.12
N PHE A 664 -9.03 10.21 -6.95
CA PHE A 664 -8.70 10.66 -8.30
C PHE A 664 -9.00 12.15 -8.47
N PRO A 665 -8.16 12.91 -9.20
CA PRO A 665 -8.45 14.29 -9.57
C PRO A 665 -9.78 14.41 -10.32
N GLY A 666 -10.51 15.47 -10.08
CA GLY A 666 -11.81 15.73 -10.72
C GLY A 666 -13.02 15.08 -10.03
N LEU A 667 -12.81 14.20 -9.05
CA LEU A 667 -13.88 13.58 -8.25
C LEU A 667 -14.06 14.26 -6.89
N GLY A 668 -15.23 14.07 -6.29
CA GLY A 668 -15.50 14.47 -4.93
C GLY A 668 -15.09 13.40 -3.90
N VAL A 669 -14.44 13.81 -2.81
CA VAL A 669 -14.11 12.94 -1.69
C VAL A 669 -15.05 13.28 -0.53
N PRO A 670 -15.96 12.35 -0.14
CA PRO A 670 -16.77 12.55 1.03
C PRO A 670 -15.90 12.49 2.29
N VAL A 671 -16.09 13.46 3.19
CA VAL A 671 -15.32 13.67 4.41
C VAL A 671 -16.27 13.90 5.56
N HIS A 672 -15.96 13.34 6.73
CA HIS A 672 -16.63 13.67 7.97
C HIS A 672 -15.70 14.47 8.88
N LEU A 673 -16.22 15.57 9.39
CA LEU A 673 -15.65 16.35 10.47
C LEU A 673 -16.48 16.09 11.73
N LEU A 674 -15.83 15.87 12.86
CA LEU A 674 -16.48 15.70 14.14
C LEU A 674 -16.06 16.84 15.06
N TRP A 675 -17.02 17.59 15.51
CA TRP A 675 -16.84 18.79 16.32
C TRP A 675 -17.34 18.58 17.76
N ARG A 676 -16.70 19.23 18.71
CA ARG A 676 -17.26 19.48 20.04
C ARG A 676 -17.39 20.98 20.24
N ALA A 677 -18.58 21.45 20.61
CA ALA A 677 -18.78 22.82 21.02
C ALA A 677 -18.19 23.03 22.44
N GLU A 678 -17.43 24.08 22.64
CA GLU A 678 -16.84 24.45 23.90
C GLU A 678 -17.45 25.76 24.46
N ALA A 679 -18.23 26.45 23.64
CA ALA A 679 -18.97 27.65 23.99
C ALA A 679 -20.45 27.57 23.54
N ASP A 680 -21.31 28.38 24.06
CA ASP A 680 -22.74 28.40 23.83
C ASP A 680 -23.20 29.83 23.45
N PRO A 681 -23.38 30.16 22.15
CA PRO A 681 -22.90 29.41 21.00
C PRO A 681 -21.39 29.65 20.73
N PRO A 682 -20.71 28.78 19.96
CA PRO A 682 -19.33 29.01 19.54
C PRO A 682 -19.20 30.34 18.75
N ARG A 683 -18.04 30.98 18.79
CA ARG A 683 -17.70 32.14 17.94
C ARG A 683 -17.48 31.78 16.47
N ALA A 684 -17.01 30.56 16.21
CA ALA A 684 -16.77 30.07 14.85
C ALA A 684 -18.10 29.86 14.10
N ARG A 685 -18.23 30.43 12.90
CA ARG A 685 -19.46 30.41 12.07
C ARG A 685 -19.27 29.68 10.76
N SER A 686 -18.10 29.80 10.16
CA SER A 686 -17.81 29.16 8.86
C SER A 686 -16.43 28.58 8.84
N MET A 687 -16.19 27.77 7.82
CA MET A 687 -14.91 27.10 7.63
C MET A 687 -14.51 27.05 6.15
N ALA A 688 -13.22 26.90 5.91
CA ALA A 688 -12.68 26.55 4.60
C ALA A 688 -11.64 25.46 4.69
N LEU A 689 -11.64 24.57 3.71
CA LEU A 689 -10.67 23.51 3.56
C LEU A 689 -9.81 23.77 2.33
N PHE A 690 -8.50 23.69 2.51
CA PHE A 690 -7.51 23.98 1.48
C PHE A 690 -6.62 22.77 1.25
N TRP A 691 -6.29 22.51 0.00
CA TRP A 691 -5.19 21.65 -0.39
C TRP A 691 -3.87 22.44 -0.31
N GLN A 692 -2.88 21.86 0.34
CA GLN A 692 -1.54 22.45 0.47
C GLN A 692 -0.48 21.45 -0.02
N GLN A 693 0.29 21.86 -1.03
CA GLN A 693 1.42 21.10 -1.55
C GLN A 693 2.61 22.06 -1.76
N GLY A 694 3.61 21.97 -0.88
CA GLY A 694 4.68 22.96 -0.86
C GLY A 694 4.15 24.38 -0.66
N ALA A 695 4.48 25.29 -1.59
CA ALA A 695 3.98 26.66 -1.60
C ALA A 695 2.59 26.82 -2.23
N THR A 696 2.11 25.81 -2.95
CA THR A 696 0.80 25.86 -3.64
C THR A 696 -0.33 25.63 -2.67
N ARG A 697 -1.31 26.54 -2.67
CA ARG A 697 -2.52 26.45 -1.85
C ARG A 697 -3.75 26.62 -2.74
N ARG A 698 -4.69 25.67 -2.66
CA ARG A 698 -5.94 25.64 -3.42
C ARG A 698 -7.12 25.49 -2.47
N LEU A 699 -8.15 26.33 -2.63
CA LEU A 699 -9.41 26.16 -1.92
C LEU A 699 -10.14 24.94 -2.47
N LEU A 700 -10.54 24.04 -1.57
CA LEU A 700 -11.37 22.87 -1.90
C LEU A 700 -12.82 23.08 -1.51
N PHE A 701 -13.05 23.65 -0.33
CA PHE A 701 -14.39 23.84 0.22
C PHE A 701 -14.46 25.11 1.06
N ARG A 702 -15.59 25.81 1.00
CA ARG A 702 -15.94 26.90 1.91
C ARG A 702 -17.44 26.81 2.23
N GLY A 703 -17.80 26.85 3.50
CA GLY A 703 -19.18 26.76 3.92
C GLY A 703 -19.40 27.07 5.40
N GLU A 704 -20.62 26.97 5.85
CA GLU A 704 -20.98 27.15 7.25
C GLU A 704 -20.39 26.04 8.13
N LEU A 705 -20.14 26.35 9.40
CA LEU A 705 -19.71 25.38 10.39
C LEU A 705 -20.93 24.65 10.93
N GLY A 706 -20.94 23.32 10.74
CA GLY A 706 -22.05 22.43 11.07
C GLY A 706 -22.88 22.06 9.85
N PRO A 707 -23.77 21.05 9.99
CA PRO A 707 -24.73 20.69 8.95
C PRO A 707 -25.69 21.86 8.68
N SER A 708 -26.21 21.99 7.46
CA SER A 708 -27.09 23.08 7.05
C SER A 708 -28.33 23.25 7.93
N PHE A 709 -28.86 22.16 8.48
CA PHE A 709 -30.01 22.18 9.40
C PHE A 709 -29.64 22.43 10.87
N PHE A 710 -28.36 22.35 11.23
CA PHE A 710 -27.83 22.53 12.58
C PHE A 710 -26.52 23.31 12.57
N PRO A 711 -26.52 24.58 12.14
CA PRO A 711 -25.33 25.42 12.09
C PRO A 711 -24.81 25.75 13.50
N SER A 712 -23.56 26.18 13.57
CA SER A 712 -22.83 26.36 14.83
C SER A 712 -23.43 27.41 15.79
N ASP A 713 -24.27 28.32 15.32
CA ASP A 713 -24.99 29.27 16.16
C ASP A 713 -26.04 28.62 17.09
N ARG A 714 -26.42 27.38 16.81
CA ARG A 714 -27.36 26.58 17.61
C ARG A 714 -26.69 25.56 18.52
N TRP A 715 -25.36 25.49 18.48
CA TRP A 715 -24.65 24.51 19.31
C TRP A 715 -24.56 24.94 20.76
N LYS A 716 -24.64 23.96 21.68
CA LYS A 716 -24.45 24.12 23.10
C LYS A 716 -23.13 23.55 23.56
N ALA A 717 -22.53 24.17 24.58
CA ALA A 717 -21.28 23.70 25.16
C ALA A 717 -21.36 22.21 25.54
N GLY A 718 -20.31 21.45 25.20
CA GLY A 718 -20.22 20.00 25.39
C GLY A 718 -20.87 19.16 24.28
N GLN A 719 -21.65 19.75 23.38
CA GLN A 719 -22.33 19.03 22.34
C GLN A 719 -21.34 18.57 21.23
N VAL A 720 -21.50 17.32 20.81
CA VAL A 720 -20.72 16.73 19.70
C VAL A 720 -21.57 16.74 18.43
N VAL A 721 -21.02 17.28 17.34
CA VAL A 721 -21.72 17.45 16.07
C VAL A 721 -20.89 16.88 14.93
N ALA A 722 -21.48 15.97 14.16
CA ALA A 722 -20.88 15.48 12.91
C ALA A 722 -21.27 16.40 11.74
N GLN A 723 -20.30 16.70 10.89
CA GLN A 723 -20.48 17.47 9.67
C GLN A 723 -20.00 16.69 8.48
N PRO A 724 -20.90 16.02 7.73
CA PRO A 724 -20.57 15.43 6.46
C PRO A 724 -20.41 16.50 5.38
N LEU A 725 -19.44 16.33 4.51
CA LEU A 725 -19.25 17.21 3.34
C LEU A 725 -18.51 16.46 2.22
N VAL A 726 -18.61 16.96 1.00
CA VAL A 726 -17.86 16.43 -0.14
C VAL A 726 -16.81 17.46 -0.54
N LEU A 727 -15.54 17.06 -0.52
CA LEU A 727 -14.43 17.87 -1.01
C LEU A 727 -14.29 17.68 -2.52
N PRO A 728 -14.58 18.68 -3.35
CA PRO A 728 -14.29 18.58 -4.77
C PRO A 728 -12.78 18.63 -4.99
N LEU A 729 -12.24 17.65 -5.68
CA LEU A 729 -10.84 17.65 -6.09
C LEU A 729 -10.71 18.27 -7.47
N PRO A 730 -10.07 19.43 -7.62
CA PRO A 730 -9.81 20.01 -8.93
C PRO A 730 -9.09 19.04 -9.88
N PRO A 731 -9.42 19.00 -11.17
CA PRO A 731 -8.88 18.03 -12.12
C PRO A 731 -7.38 18.22 -12.40
N ASP A 732 -6.82 19.36 -12.05
CA ASP A 732 -5.40 19.70 -12.18
C ASP A 732 -4.55 19.29 -10.98
N LEU A 733 -5.13 18.88 -9.87
CA LEU A 733 -4.39 18.43 -8.70
C LEU A 733 -3.68 17.11 -8.99
N ARG A 734 -2.47 16.98 -8.47
CA ARG A 734 -1.63 15.77 -8.63
C ARG A 734 -0.85 15.48 -7.34
N GLY A 735 -0.57 14.19 -7.13
CA GLY A 735 0.34 13.74 -6.09
C GLY A 735 -0.23 13.83 -4.69
N TYR A 736 0.62 14.17 -3.74
CA TYR A 736 0.36 14.15 -2.31
C TYR A 736 0.18 15.56 -1.77
N GLY A 737 -0.89 15.80 -1.04
CA GLY A 737 -1.15 17.11 -0.43
C GLY A 737 -1.85 17.00 0.92
N GLN A 738 -1.61 17.99 1.75
CA GLN A 738 -2.22 18.11 3.07
C GLN A 738 -3.49 18.95 2.98
N VAL A 739 -4.59 18.43 3.51
CA VAL A 739 -5.83 19.20 3.66
C VAL A 739 -5.75 20.00 4.95
N ARG A 740 -5.94 21.32 4.83
CA ARG A 740 -5.88 22.27 5.94
C ARG A 740 -7.22 22.97 6.15
N LEU A 741 -7.61 23.09 7.41
CA LEU A 741 -8.86 23.66 7.85
C LEU A 741 -8.64 25.04 8.48
N VAL A 742 -9.39 26.03 8.02
CA VAL A 742 -9.45 27.38 8.60
C VAL A 742 -10.87 27.64 9.07
N LEU A 743 -11.03 28.15 10.27
CA LEU A 743 -12.30 28.61 10.82
C LEU A 743 -12.40 30.12 10.69
N TYR A 744 -13.63 30.62 10.55
CA TYR A 744 -13.92 32.04 10.45
C TYR A 744 -15.05 32.42 11.42
N ASP A 745 -14.99 33.64 11.94
CA ASP A 745 -16.07 34.24 12.72
C ASP A 745 -17.17 34.86 11.83
N GLU A 746 -18.16 35.51 12.44
CA GLU A 746 -19.27 36.18 11.75
C GLU A 746 -18.84 37.30 10.78
N ARG A 747 -17.67 37.91 11.06
CA ARG A 747 -17.10 38.96 10.22
C ARG A 747 -16.23 38.41 9.09
N GLY A 748 -16.07 37.11 9.02
CA GLY A 748 -15.19 36.44 8.06
C GLY A 748 -13.71 36.51 8.42
N GLU A 749 -13.38 36.89 9.68
CA GLU A 749 -11.98 36.89 10.13
C GLU A 749 -11.53 35.49 10.53
N PRO A 750 -10.31 35.08 10.16
CA PRO A 750 -9.80 33.75 10.47
C PRO A 750 -9.54 33.60 11.97
N ILE A 751 -10.01 32.48 12.52
CA ILE A 751 -9.87 32.11 13.94
C ILE A 751 -8.64 31.24 14.13
N PRO A 752 -7.72 31.59 15.05
CA PRO A 752 -6.55 30.77 15.38
C PRO A 752 -6.92 29.46 16.08
N TRP A 753 -6.04 28.46 15.89
CA TRP A 753 -6.07 27.21 16.65
C TRP A 753 -5.17 27.32 17.88
N GLU A 754 -5.58 26.69 18.99
CA GLU A 754 -4.79 26.60 20.21
C GLU A 754 -3.68 25.57 20.07
N THR A 755 -2.58 25.99 19.47
CA THR A 755 -1.41 25.12 19.24
C THR A 755 -0.13 25.85 19.66
N PRO A 756 0.90 25.14 20.18
CA PRO A 756 2.14 25.76 20.64
C PRO A 756 3.01 26.32 19.51
N TRP A 757 2.66 26.11 18.21
CA TRP A 757 3.48 26.50 17.07
C TRP A 757 2.83 27.61 16.24
N PRO A 758 3.57 28.68 15.87
CA PRO A 758 3.02 29.82 15.10
C PRO A 758 2.69 29.48 13.64
N PHE A 759 3.04 28.27 13.18
CA PHE A 759 2.82 27.84 11.79
C PHE A 759 1.35 27.58 11.41
N TYR A 760 0.44 27.46 12.36
CA TYR A 760 -0.99 27.18 12.09
C TYR A 760 -1.85 28.43 11.85
N ARG A 761 -1.26 29.60 11.71
CA ARG A 761 -1.99 30.80 11.23
C ARG A 761 -2.58 30.62 9.84
N GLN A 762 -2.05 29.68 9.03
CA GLN A 762 -2.54 29.36 7.68
C GLN A 762 -3.55 28.19 7.64
N GLY A 763 -4.03 27.71 8.78
CA GLY A 763 -4.97 26.60 8.90
C GLY A 763 -4.35 25.35 9.55
N TYR A 764 -5.19 24.59 10.27
CA TYR A 764 -4.82 23.34 10.92
C TYR A 764 -4.78 22.19 9.92
N PRO A 765 -3.71 21.38 9.88
CA PRO A 765 -3.65 20.21 9.03
C PRO A 765 -4.58 19.11 9.60
N VAL A 766 -5.58 18.69 8.82
CA VAL A 766 -6.58 17.73 9.28
C VAL A 766 -6.30 16.31 8.82
N PHE A 767 -5.96 16.12 7.57
CA PHE A 767 -5.54 14.83 6.99
C PHE A 767 -4.78 15.07 5.69
N THR A 768 -4.28 13.99 5.12
CA THR A 768 -3.53 14.01 3.87
C THR A 768 -4.23 13.15 2.83
N LEU A 769 -4.24 13.62 1.59
CA LEU A 769 -4.74 12.87 0.45
C LEU A 769 -3.59 12.55 -0.50
N SER A 770 -3.52 11.31 -0.93
CA SER A 770 -2.64 10.88 -2.02
C SER A 770 -3.50 10.65 -3.25
N LEU A 771 -3.30 11.47 -4.28
CA LEU A 771 -4.07 11.39 -5.51
C LEU A 771 -3.40 10.42 -6.47
N SER A 772 -4.14 9.40 -6.87
CA SER A 772 -3.69 8.46 -7.89
C SER A 772 -3.88 9.08 -9.28
N PRO A 773 -2.91 8.93 -10.18
CA PRO A 773 -3.11 9.30 -11.57
C PRO A 773 -4.18 8.39 -12.19
N TRP A 774 -4.99 8.96 -13.08
CA TRP A 774 -5.88 8.15 -13.89
C TRP A 774 -5.07 7.20 -14.77
N PRO A 775 -5.51 5.95 -14.96
CA PRO A 775 -4.88 5.05 -15.91
C PRO A 775 -5.04 5.61 -17.34
N VAL A 776 -3.94 5.78 -18.03
CA VAL A 776 -3.88 6.36 -19.40
C VAL A 776 -3.54 5.27 -20.39
N ARG A 777 -4.31 5.17 -21.48
CA ARG A 777 -4.08 4.24 -22.57
C ARG A 777 -3.54 4.99 -23.80
N HIS A 778 -2.30 4.72 -24.20
CA HIS A 778 -1.69 5.31 -25.38
C HIS A 778 -1.76 4.43 -26.64
N LYS A 779 -2.47 3.32 -26.59
CA LYS A 779 -2.67 2.42 -27.74
C LYS A 779 -4.09 2.57 -28.27
N PRO A 780 -4.28 2.62 -29.61
CA PRO A 780 -5.61 2.65 -30.20
C PRO A 780 -6.50 1.51 -29.71
N ILE A 781 -7.79 1.80 -29.64
CA ILE A 781 -8.81 0.82 -29.25
C ILE A 781 -9.28 0.11 -30.53
N PRO A 782 -9.19 -1.22 -30.60
CA PRO A 782 -9.50 -1.96 -31.83
C PRO A 782 -11.01 -2.12 -32.04
N LEU A 783 -11.68 -1.08 -32.52
CA LEU A 783 -13.07 -1.15 -32.98
C LEU A 783 -13.14 -1.25 -34.51
N ASN A 784 -14.29 -1.69 -35.04
CA ASN A 784 -14.39 -2.16 -36.43
C ASN A 784 -14.43 -1.05 -37.48
N ARG A 785 -14.92 0.16 -37.14
CA ARG A 785 -15.10 1.28 -38.08
C ARG A 785 -14.21 2.47 -37.73
N GLU A 786 -13.68 3.15 -38.75
CA GLU A 786 -12.84 4.33 -38.57
C GLU A 786 -13.68 5.60 -38.33
N GLY A 787 -13.31 6.39 -37.33
CA GLY A 787 -13.86 7.70 -37.11
C GLY A 787 -13.10 8.81 -37.84
N ARG A 788 -13.82 9.87 -38.29
CA ARG A 788 -13.23 10.98 -39.05
C ARG A 788 -13.49 12.35 -38.44
N ALA A 789 -14.23 12.43 -37.35
CA ALA A 789 -14.64 13.66 -36.73
C ALA A 789 -13.74 14.11 -35.57
N CYS A 790 -13.49 15.39 -35.44
CA CYS A 790 -12.84 16.03 -34.32
C CYS A 790 -13.74 17.15 -33.72
N PHE A 791 -13.75 17.26 -32.41
CA PHE A 791 -14.59 18.17 -31.64
C PHE A 791 -13.71 19.21 -30.93
N GLU A 792 -13.98 20.51 -31.18
CA GLU A 792 -13.24 21.70 -30.73
C GLU A 792 -11.71 21.61 -30.91
N GLY A 793 -11.23 20.65 -31.72
CA GLY A 793 -9.80 20.36 -31.87
C GLY A 793 -9.18 19.69 -30.64
N TRP A 794 -9.97 19.36 -29.65
CA TRP A 794 -9.51 18.68 -28.43
C TRP A 794 -9.53 17.16 -28.55
N ILE A 795 -10.64 16.62 -29.05
CA ILE A 795 -10.93 15.18 -29.07
C ILE A 795 -11.35 14.80 -30.49
N CYS A 796 -10.82 13.68 -30.97
CA CYS A 796 -11.23 13.10 -32.25
C CYS A 796 -11.82 11.71 -32.02
N LEU A 797 -12.88 11.38 -32.75
CA LEU A 797 -13.33 10.01 -32.88
C LEU A 797 -12.30 9.25 -33.73
N ASP A 798 -11.65 8.26 -33.12
CA ASP A 798 -10.64 7.43 -33.77
C ASP A 798 -11.28 6.22 -34.43
N ARG A 799 -12.07 5.49 -33.67
CA ARG A 799 -12.83 4.32 -34.13
C ARG A 799 -14.18 4.24 -33.44
N TYR A 800 -15.09 3.44 -34.02
CA TYR A 800 -16.39 3.15 -33.41
C TYR A 800 -16.93 1.79 -33.85
N GLU A 801 -17.94 1.31 -33.12
CA GLU A 801 -18.66 0.07 -33.41
C GLU A 801 -20.11 0.22 -32.98
N ILE A 802 -21.03 -0.38 -33.70
CA ILE A 802 -22.46 -0.42 -33.44
C ILE A 802 -22.88 -1.86 -33.39
N GLN A 803 -23.43 -2.29 -32.27
CA GLN A 803 -23.87 -3.68 -32.05
C GLN A 803 -25.24 -3.75 -31.38
N PRO A 804 -26.17 -4.56 -31.92
CA PRO A 804 -26.13 -5.21 -33.25
C PRO A 804 -26.32 -4.19 -34.38
N GLU A 805 -25.93 -4.54 -35.60
CA GLU A 805 -26.18 -3.71 -36.82
C GLU A 805 -27.65 -3.77 -37.28
N GLN A 806 -28.41 -4.73 -36.82
CA GLN A 806 -29.86 -4.87 -37.02
C GLN A 806 -30.50 -5.07 -35.65
N ALA A 807 -31.60 -4.37 -35.40
CA ALA A 807 -32.27 -4.44 -34.10
C ALA A 807 -33.80 -4.57 -34.27
N ALA A 808 -34.44 -5.27 -33.36
CA ALA A 808 -35.89 -5.29 -33.25
C ALA A 808 -36.40 -4.08 -32.42
N PRO A 809 -37.64 -3.67 -32.60
CA PRO A 809 -38.30 -2.73 -31.68
C PRO A 809 -38.19 -3.20 -30.22
N GLY A 810 -37.90 -2.32 -29.28
CA GLY A 810 -37.65 -2.67 -27.88
C GLY A 810 -36.22 -3.16 -27.59
N GLN A 811 -35.40 -3.49 -28.58
CA GLN A 811 -34.02 -3.95 -28.37
C GLN A 811 -33.05 -2.78 -28.08
N THR A 812 -32.02 -3.04 -27.30
CA THR A 812 -30.94 -2.09 -27.01
C THR A 812 -29.80 -2.26 -28.02
N VAL A 813 -29.33 -1.14 -28.56
CA VAL A 813 -28.16 -1.04 -29.46
C VAL A 813 -27.03 -0.38 -28.70
N GLU A 814 -25.88 -1.04 -28.67
CA GLU A 814 -24.67 -0.51 -28.04
C GLU A 814 -23.82 0.22 -29.10
N VAL A 815 -23.46 1.47 -28.81
CA VAL A 815 -22.58 2.31 -29.62
C VAL A 815 -21.29 2.50 -28.83
N ARG A 816 -20.23 1.89 -29.29
CA ARG A 816 -18.89 1.98 -28.70
C ARG A 816 -18.07 3.00 -29.46
N LEU A 817 -17.49 3.93 -28.76
CA LEU A 817 -16.74 5.06 -29.29
C LEU A 817 -15.30 5.01 -28.72
N ALA A 818 -14.33 5.14 -29.61
CA ALA A 818 -12.93 5.28 -29.22
C ALA A 818 -12.49 6.73 -29.48
N TRP A 819 -12.29 7.46 -28.43
CA TRP A 819 -11.84 8.85 -28.48
C TRP A 819 -10.33 8.94 -28.44
N HIS A 820 -9.72 9.75 -29.29
CA HIS A 820 -8.31 10.13 -29.25
C HIS A 820 -8.20 11.59 -28.82
N VAL A 821 -7.55 11.83 -27.69
CA VAL A 821 -7.36 13.15 -27.10
C VAL A 821 -6.17 13.87 -27.73
N ARG A 822 -6.39 14.93 -28.48
CA ARG A 822 -5.33 15.75 -29.09
C ARG A 822 -4.82 16.83 -28.14
N ARG A 823 -5.73 17.46 -27.44
CA ARG A 823 -5.46 18.48 -26.42
C ARG A 823 -6.38 18.23 -25.22
N ARG A 824 -5.96 18.64 -24.05
CA ARG A 824 -6.82 18.54 -22.87
C ARG A 824 -8.07 19.39 -23.09
N PRO A 825 -9.26 18.83 -22.91
CA PRO A 825 -10.50 19.59 -22.96
C PRO A 825 -10.52 20.71 -21.90
N GLU A 826 -11.06 21.86 -22.27
CA GLU A 826 -11.05 23.05 -21.40
C GLU A 826 -12.36 23.22 -20.62
N ARG A 827 -13.41 22.50 -21.01
CA ARG A 827 -14.74 22.51 -20.38
C ARG A 827 -15.37 21.13 -20.33
N PRO A 828 -16.26 20.85 -19.36
CA PRO A 828 -16.99 19.59 -19.29
C PRO A 828 -17.90 19.44 -20.50
N GLY A 829 -18.20 18.23 -20.91
CA GLY A 829 -19.08 17.92 -22.03
C GLY A 829 -19.80 16.60 -21.85
N VAL A 830 -20.92 16.49 -22.53
CA VAL A 830 -21.75 15.29 -22.62
C VAL A 830 -21.76 14.84 -24.07
N VAL A 831 -21.60 13.54 -24.28
CA VAL A 831 -21.74 12.93 -25.61
C VAL A 831 -23.23 12.69 -25.86
N PHE A 832 -23.74 13.24 -26.95
CA PHE A 832 -25.06 12.83 -27.40
C PHE A 832 -24.95 11.70 -28.42
N VAL A 833 -25.86 10.73 -28.32
CA VAL A 833 -26.03 9.64 -29.28
C VAL A 833 -27.51 9.56 -29.62
N HIS A 834 -27.83 9.95 -30.81
CA HIS A 834 -29.22 10.12 -31.28
C HIS A 834 -29.55 9.13 -32.38
N LEU A 835 -30.70 8.52 -32.31
CA LEU A 835 -31.32 7.78 -33.41
C LEU A 835 -32.30 8.70 -34.12
N SER A 836 -32.14 8.99 -35.40
CA SER A 836 -33.09 9.81 -36.16
C SER A 836 -32.99 9.48 -37.66
N ARG A 837 -33.96 9.93 -38.44
CA ARG A 837 -33.89 9.79 -39.91
C ARG A 837 -32.96 10.80 -40.55
N ARG A 838 -32.79 11.97 -39.95
CA ARG A 838 -31.92 13.06 -40.40
C ARG A 838 -31.39 13.83 -39.19
N PRO A 839 -30.22 14.47 -39.30
CA PRO A 839 -29.61 15.21 -38.18
C PRO A 839 -30.37 16.46 -37.78
N ASP A 840 -31.25 17.00 -38.66
CA ASP A 840 -32.10 18.19 -38.45
C ASP A 840 -33.46 17.86 -37.87
N GLN A 841 -33.79 16.59 -37.66
CA GLN A 841 -35.05 16.15 -37.05
C GLN A 841 -34.85 15.83 -35.55
N PRO A 842 -35.89 15.97 -34.75
CA PRO A 842 -35.82 15.51 -33.37
C PRO A 842 -35.44 14.05 -33.27
N PRO A 843 -34.60 13.65 -32.29
CA PRO A 843 -34.23 12.25 -32.14
C PRO A 843 -35.45 11.41 -31.72
N LEU A 844 -35.54 10.21 -32.32
CA LEU A 844 -36.54 9.21 -31.96
C LEU A 844 -36.23 8.57 -30.62
N THR A 845 -34.95 8.41 -30.32
CA THR A 845 -34.42 8.01 -28.99
C THR A 845 -33.02 8.57 -28.83
N THR A 846 -32.58 8.71 -27.57
CA THR A 846 -31.28 9.27 -27.22
C THR A 846 -30.54 8.37 -26.24
N GLY A 847 -29.23 8.31 -26.38
CA GLY A 847 -28.30 7.67 -25.46
C GLY A 847 -27.27 8.67 -24.91
N ASP A 848 -27.73 9.90 -24.61
CA ASP A 848 -26.89 10.99 -24.11
C ASP A 848 -26.35 10.68 -22.73
N ALA A 849 -25.04 10.76 -22.57
CA ALA A 849 -24.37 10.53 -21.30
C ALA A 849 -23.03 11.28 -21.20
N PRO A 850 -22.57 11.64 -20.00
CA PRO A 850 -21.18 11.98 -19.80
C PRO A 850 -20.29 10.83 -20.24
N PRO A 851 -19.12 11.08 -20.85
CA PRO A 851 -18.25 10.02 -21.31
C PRO A 851 -17.87 9.07 -20.17
N GLN A 852 -17.78 7.77 -20.47
CA GLN A 852 -17.54 6.70 -19.48
C GLN A 852 -18.57 6.71 -18.31
N GLY A 853 -19.82 7.15 -18.58
CA GLY A 853 -20.84 7.28 -17.54
C GLY A 853 -20.47 8.26 -16.42
N GLY A 854 -19.59 9.21 -16.69
CA GLY A 854 -19.14 10.19 -15.71
C GLY A 854 -18.12 9.67 -14.69
N GLN A 855 -17.66 8.43 -14.83
CA GLN A 855 -16.67 7.84 -13.91
C GLN A 855 -15.35 8.61 -13.90
N ARG A 856 -14.93 9.09 -15.05
CA ARG A 856 -13.73 9.90 -15.20
C ARG A 856 -14.06 11.23 -15.86
N PRO A 857 -13.88 12.36 -15.13
CA PRO A 857 -14.13 13.67 -15.70
C PRO A 857 -13.27 13.95 -16.92
N ILE A 858 -13.87 14.43 -18.00
CA ILE A 858 -13.18 14.71 -19.25
C ILE A 858 -12.00 15.69 -19.10
N LEU A 859 -12.09 16.62 -18.14
CA LEU A 859 -11.02 17.56 -17.82
C LEU A 859 -9.74 16.89 -17.27
N THR A 860 -9.80 15.59 -16.97
CA THR A 860 -8.65 14.78 -16.53
C THR A 860 -8.00 13.99 -17.66
N TRP A 861 -8.57 14.02 -18.88
CA TRP A 861 -8.03 13.33 -20.02
C TRP A 861 -6.71 13.97 -20.49
N GLU A 862 -5.77 13.14 -20.93
CA GLU A 862 -4.42 13.62 -21.28
C GLU A 862 -4.16 13.58 -22.79
N PRO A 863 -3.39 14.53 -23.35
CA PRO A 863 -3.04 14.52 -24.76
C PRO A 863 -2.36 13.21 -25.16
N GLY A 864 -2.76 12.63 -26.28
CA GLY A 864 -2.26 11.35 -26.80
C GLY A 864 -2.95 10.11 -26.22
N GLU A 865 -3.94 10.29 -25.39
CA GLU A 865 -4.72 9.22 -24.79
C GLU A 865 -5.83 8.73 -25.70
N TYR A 866 -6.13 7.41 -25.61
CA TYR A 866 -7.30 6.78 -26.19
C TYR A 866 -8.27 6.37 -25.09
N VAL A 867 -9.52 6.83 -25.20
CA VAL A 867 -10.59 6.59 -24.21
C VAL A 867 -11.73 5.85 -24.88
N GLU A 868 -12.12 4.73 -24.30
CA GLU A 868 -13.29 3.97 -24.71
C GLU A 868 -14.53 4.51 -23.99
N ASP A 869 -15.60 4.68 -24.74
CA ASP A 869 -16.86 5.24 -24.26
C ASP A 869 -18.02 4.44 -24.88
N ILE A 870 -18.97 4.05 -24.05
CA ILE A 870 -20.04 3.13 -24.44
C ILE A 870 -21.38 3.78 -24.16
N HIS A 871 -22.19 3.90 -25.20
CA HIS A 871 -23.55 4.43 -25.14
C HIS A 871 -24.55 3.36 -25.56
N ARG A 872 -25.76 3.45 -25.02
CA ARG A 872 -26.83 2.50 -25.30
C ARG A 872 -28.05 3.26 -25.78
N LEU A 873 -28.55 2.85 -26.95
CA LEU A 873 -29.79 3.32 -27.53
C LEU A 873 -30.85 2.25 -27.39
N GLN A 874 -31.96 2.56 -26.74
CA GLN A 874 -33.12 1.67 -26.73
C GLN A 874 -34.00 1.99 -27.93
N ILE A 875 -34.20 1.03 -28.82
CA ILE A 875 -35.10 1.19 -29.96
C ILE A 875 -36.53 1.27 -29.45
N PRO A 876 -37.32 2.32 -29.75
CA PRO A 876 -38.72 2.40 -29.34
C PRO A 876 -39.54 1.19 -29.82
N GLU A 877 -40.44 0.72 -28.98
CA GLU A 877 -41.28 -0.46 -29.31
C GLU A 877 -42.22 -0.20 -30.51
N ASP A 878 -42.60 1.03 -30.74
CA ASP A 878 -43.50 1.48 -31.80
C ASP A 878 -42.76 1.95 -33.07
N LEU A 879 -41.43 1.75 -33.15
CA LEU A 879 -40.64 2.23 -34.24
C LEU A 879 -40.88 1.32 -35.50
N PRO A 880 -41.31 1.93 -36.62
CA PRO A 880 -41.55 1.16 -37.87
C PRO A 880 -40.26 0.52 -38.37
N PRO A 881 -40.35 -0.66 -39.04
CA PRO A 881 -39.21 -1.25 -39.74
C PRO A 881 -38.61 -0.31 -40.79
N GLY A 882 -37.31 -0.31 -40.92
CA GLY A 882 -36.56 0.49 -41.87
C GLY A 882 -35.19 1.00 -41.38
N PRO A 883 -34.44 1.73 -42.23
CA PRO A 883 -33.16 2.28 -41.88
C PRO A 883 -33.29 3.57 -41.06
N TYR A 884 -32.47 3.68 -39.99
CA TYR A 884 -32.37 4.85 -39.14
C TYR A 884 -30.91 5.23 -38.92
N GLY A 885 -30.62 6.54 -39.06
CA GLY A 885 -29.27 7.04 -38.81
C GLY A 885 -28.93 7.18 -37.35
N ILE A 886 -27.71 6.83 -36.97
CA ILE A 886 -27.14 7.13 -35.64
C ILE A 886 -26.21 8.33 -35.78
N PHE A 887 -26.44 9.35 -34.99
CA PHE A 887 -25.71 10.62 -34.99
C PHE A 887 -25.12 10.84 -33.61
N ILE A 888 -23.84 11.28 -33.55
CA ILE A 888 -23.14 11.60 -32.32
C ILE A 888 -22.60 13.03 -32.34
N GLY A 889 -22.33 13.55 -31.15
CA GLY A 889 -21.60 14.78 -30.99
C GLY A 889 -21.42 15.09 -29.49
N TRP A 890 -20.92 16.27 -29.24
CA TRP A 890 -20.68 16.75 -27.89
C TRP A 890 -21.45 18.04 -27.63
N TYR A 891 -21.89 18.21 -26.37
CA TYR A 891 -22.49 19.48 -25.93
C TYR A 891 -22.14 19.78 -24.49
N SER A 892 -22.27 21.04 -24.11
CA SER A 892 -22.17 21.59 -22.76
C SER A 892 -23.29 22.59 -22.51
N GLU A 893 -23.28 23.23 -21.34
CA GLU A 893 -24.22 24.32 -21.04
C GLU A 893 -24.15 25.47 -22.06
N GLU A 894 -23.00 25.68 -22.71
CA GLU A 894 -22.76 26.69 -23.73
C GLU A 894 -23.25 26.28 -25.15
N GLY A 895 -23.75 25.07 -25.31
CA GLY A 895 -24.23 24.51 -26.56
C GLY A 895 -23.37 23.34 -27.12
N ARG A 896 -23.66 23.01 -28.39
CA ARG A 896 -22.93 21.91 -29.07
C ARG A 896 -21.50 22.32 -29.39
N TRP A 897 -20.59 21.34 -29.25
CA TRP A 897 -19.19 21.50 -29.60
C TRP A 897 -19.00 21.39 -31.11
N ARG A 898 -18.22 22.30 -31.68
CA ARG A 898 -17.94 22.33 -33.09
C ARG A 898 -17.31 21.01 -33.55
N ALA A 899 -18.01 20.30 -34.43
CA ALA A 899 -17.57 19.06 -35.07
C ALA A 899 -17.03 19.35 -36.47
N VAL A 900 -15.80 18.94 -36.71
CA VAL A 900 -15.13 19.07 -38.01
C VAL A 900 -14.58 17.73 -38.49
N GLU A 901 -14.63 17.49 -39.78
CA GLU A 901 -13.94 16.33 -40.37
C GLU A 901 -12.42 16.51 -40.31
N ARG A 902 -11.65 15.46 -40.41
CA ARG A 902 -10.18 15.55 -40.52
C ARG A 902 -9.73 16.41 -41.72
N SER A 903 -10.54 16.52 -42.75
CA SER A 903 -10.37 17.41 -43.92
C SER A 903 -10.54 18.89 -43.61
N GLY A 904 -11.14 19.25 -42.45
CA GLY A 904 -11.47 20.61 -42.03
C GLY A 904 -12.93 21.03 -42.32
N ALA A 905 -13.73 20.22 -43.04
CA ALA A 905 -15.13 20.50 -43.27
C ALA A 905 -15.94 20.35 -41.98
N ARG A 906 -16.88 21.31 -41.71
CA ARG A 906 -17.74 21.23 -40.51
C ARG A 906 -18.95 20.33 -40.79
N TYR A 907 -19.28 19.49 -39.80
CA TYR A 907 -20.49 18.70 -39.87
C TYR A 907 -21.74 19.56 -39.65
N PRO A 908 -22.84 19.31 -40.43
CA PRO A 908 -24.11 20.01 -40.21
C PRO A 908 -24.60 19.79 -38.79
N LEU A 909 -25.05 20.89 -38.14
CA LEU A 909 -25.54 20.90 -36.75
C LEU A 909 -24.58 20.30 -35.71
N ASP A 910 -23.29 20.21 -36.09
CA ASP A 910 -22.24 19.54 -35.26
C ASP A 910 -22.61 18.10 -34.86
N ALA A 911 -23.38 17.43 -35.74
CA ALA A 911 -23.84 16.05 -35.57
C ALA A 911 -23.10 15.14 -36.57
N VAL A 912 -22.38 14.18 -36.11
CA VAL A 912 -21.55 13.29 -36.91
C VAL A 912 -22.31 11.98 -37.18
N PRO A 913 -22.57 11.62 -38.45
CA PRO A 913 -23.22 10.36 -38.76
C PRO A 913 -22.22 9.20 -38.55
N LEU A 914 -22.62 8.19 -37.78
CA LEU A 914 -21.87 6.95 -37.61
C LEU A 914 -22.27 5.86 -38.61
N GLY A 915 -23.49 5.91 -39.09
CA GLY A 915 -24.07 4.94 -40.03
C GLY A 915 -25.56 4.75 -39.77
N GLU A 916 -26.09 3.76 -40.45
CA GLU A 916 -27.51 3.39 -40.31
C GLU A 916 -27.66 2.06 -39.60
N ILE A 917 -28.72 1.94 -38.81
CA ILE A 917 -29.17 0.69 -38.23
C ILE A 917 -30.48 0.27 -38.91
N GLU A 918 -30.60 -1.00 -39.26
CA GLU A 918 -31.81 -1.55 -39.82
C GLU A 918 -32.72 -2.06 -38.70
N VAL A 919 -33.87 -1.43 -38.53
CA VAL A 919 -34.89 -1.92 -37.59
C VAL A 919 -35.76 -2.96 -38.33
N ARG A 920 -35.81 -4.18 -37.82
CA ARG A 920 -36.56 -5.30 -38.35
C ARG A 920 -37.58 -5.76 -37.33
N PRO A 921 -38.77 -6.33 -37.83
CA PRO A 921 -39.81 -6.83 -36.94
C PRO A 921 -39.35 -7.89 -35.95
#